data_5f354ba022ee282f64efc3a44266abf0
#
_entry.id   5f354ba022ee282f64efc3a44266abf0
#
_cell.length_a   1.000
_cell.length_b   1.000
_cell.length_c   1.000
_cell.angle_alpha   90.00
_cell.angle_beta   90.00
_cell.angle_gamma   90.00
#
_symmetry.space_group_name_H-M   'P 1'
#
loop_
_entity.id
_entity.type
_entity.pdbx_description
1 polymer ?
#
loop_
_entity_poly.entity_id
_entity_poly.type
_entity_poly.pdbx_seq_one_letter_code
_entity_poly.pdbx_strand_id
1 'polypeptide(L)'
;MATNFLTKIFGSRNDRLLKKYRHTVTKINALEAGYEKLSDEALRGKTEEFKDRLAKGETLDALLPEAFAVVREGSKRVMKLRHFDVQMLGGMSLHNGKISEMGTGEGKTLTATLPVYLNALTGNGVHVVTVNDYLANRDAQWMGKLYNFLGMSVGINLPNMQREDKQLAYLADITYGTNNEYGFDYLRDNMVYEAADRVQRKLNYAIVDEVDSILIDEARTPLIISGQAEDQTDLYQAIKVIVPQLEQQQGEADPHTGEGITKVGDFTLDEKSRQVFLTERGHENAERILFGMGLIPEGASLYDPANITLMHHLYAALRAQHLYHRDQHYVVQAGEIVIVDEFTGRLMTGRRWSEGLHQAVEAKEGVAIQPENQTMASITFQNYFRLYGKLAGMTGTADTEAYEFQEIYGLETVVMPPNKPSRRDDQLDRVYKTTREKYVAAIADIRECYERGQPVLVGTTSIENSEIIADLLEKEKLPHQVLNAKQHAREADIVAQAGRPKMVTIATNMAGRGTDIVLGGNISKTIEAIEADEALDAIQKQQQIDAVRAQWAKDHEQVTALGGLRIIATERHESRRIDNQLRGRSGRQGDPGSSRFYLSLDDALMRIFAGDRVKAIMDRLKMPEGEAIEAGIVTRSIESAQRKVEARNFDMRKQLLEYDDVSNDQRKVIYQQRNEILDATDLSAQIQSLREGCFEDIVRQYVPAESVEEQWSLPALERVLADEWQITLPLQHQVSAASAITDQDILDTVRTHANTVFDDKVALVGPENFTQFERMVLLQSIDSNWRDHLSSLDYLRQGIHLRGYAQKQPKQEYKREAFELFGQMLDAVKNEVTKILMTVRIQSNEEAAQAAAELENRAERISNVTYSAPTETGEVETLVDEATVQAAVPRVGRNDPCPCGSGKKYKQCHGKLA
;
A
#
# COMPACT_ATOMS: atom_id res chain seq x y z
N MET A 1 28.35 -30.26 -1.77
CA MET A 1 29.52 -30.46 -0.86
C MET A 1 30.69 -29.52 -1.19
N ALA A 2 31.00 -29.22 -2.45
CA ALA A 2 32.11 -28.32 -2.83
C ALA A 2 31.89 -26.85 -2.41
N THR A 3 30.68 -26.35 -2.43
CA THR A 3 30.35 -24.99 -2.01
C THR A 3 30.59 -24.72 -0.52
N ASN A 4 30.38 -25.72 0.35
CA ASN A 4 30.62 -25.58 1.79
C ASN A 4 32.12 -25.53 2.17
N PHE A 5 33.00 -26.06 1.35
CA PHE A 5 34.46 -26.05 1.62
C PHE A 5 35.08 -24.70 1.22
N LEU A 6 34.66 -24.14 0.08
CA LEU A 6 35.10 -22.81 -0.37
C LEU A 6 34.59 -21.68 0.56
N THR A 7 33.36 -21.77 1.03
CA THR A 7 32.82 -20.78 1.98
C THR A 7 33.51 -20.85 3.35
N LYS A 8 33.99 -22.00 3.79
CA LYS A 8 34.82 -22.12 5.02
C LYS A 8 36.20 -21.48 4.90
N ILE A 9 36.80 -21.46 3.69
CA ILE A 9 38.13 -20.88 3.46
C ILE A 9 38.05 -19.39 3.14
N PHE A 10 37.13 -18.99 2.28
CA PHE A 10 37.05 -17.61 1.75
C PHE A 10 35.96 -16.74 2.44
N GLY A 11 35.18 -17.29 3.36
CA GLY A 11 34.01 -16.64 3.95
C GLY A 11 32.84 -16.52 2.98
N SER A 12 31.64 -16.26 3.51
CA SER A 12 30.46 -15.89 2.73
C SER A 12 30.63 -14.50 2.08
N ARG A 13 29.76 -14.14 1.13
CA ARG A 13 29.71 -12.77 0.60
C ARG A 13 29.47 -11.75 1.72
N ASN A 14 28.59 -12.10 2.67
CA ASN A 14 28.30 -11.31 3.86
C ASN A 14 29.57 -11.08 4.71
N ASP A 15 30.36 -12.12 4.99
CA ASP A 15 31.58 -12.00 5.78
C ASP A 15 32.62 -11.08 5.13
N ARG A 16 32.77 -11.18 3.81
CA ARG A 16 33.69 -10.31 3.05
C ARG A 16 33.26 -8.86 3.09
N LEU A 17 31.97 -8.59 2.97
CA LEU A 17 31.40 -7.24 3.05
C LEU A 17 31.57 -6.65 4.45
N LEU A 18 31.25 -7.42 5.48
CA LEU A 18 31.46 -7.01 6.88
C LEU A 18 32.93 -6.76 7.20
N LYS A 19 33.84 -7.54 6.64
CA LYS A 19 35.29 -7.30 6.79
C LYS A 19 35.71 -5.95 6.19
N LYS A 20 35.16 -5.59 5.03
CA LYS A 20 35.40 -4.26 4.41
C LYS A 20 34.85 -3.15 5.32
N TYR A 21 33.64 -3.31 5.83
CA TYR A 21 33.02 -2.32 6.73
C TYR A 21 33.79 -2.16 8.03
N ARG A 22 34.25 -3.24 8.64
CA ARG A 22 35.08 -3.19 9.87
C ARG A 22 36.33 -2.36 9.71
N HIS A 23 36.95 -2.34 8.53
CA HIS A 23 38.08 -1.45 8.25
C HIS A 23 37.69 0.02 8.34
N THR A 24 36.51 0.38 7.84
CA THR A 24 35.98 1.73 7.97
C THR A 24 35.61 2.06 9.42
N VAL A 25 35.05 1.11 10.18
CA VAL A 25 34.77 1.28 11.63
C VAL A 25 36.06 1.61 12.38
N THR A 26 37.18 0.95 12.05
CA THR A 26 38.48 1.29 12.67
C THR A 26 38.88 2.75 12.42
N LYS A 27 38.64 3.29 11.23
CA LYS A 27 38.85 4.71 10.93
C LYS A 27 37.94 5.62 11.75
N ILE A 28 36.63 5.26 11.85
CA ILE A 28 35.66 6.03 12.66
C ILE A 28 36.08 6.05 14.13
N ASN A 29 36.49 4.91 14.68
CA ASN A 29 36.96 4.81 16.06
C ASN A 29 38.22 5.64 16.32
N ALA A 30 39.12 5.75 15.34
CA ALA A 30 40.31 6.57 15.46
C ALA A 30 40.01 8.10 15.53
N LEU A 31 38.87 8.53 14.96
CA LEU A 31 38.42 9.90 14.98
C LEU A 31 37.75 10.30 16.31
N GLU A 32 37.20 9.33 17.07
CA GLU A 32 36.36 9.57 18.25
C GLU A 32 37.02 10.53 19.26
N ALA A 33 38.27 10.25 19.65
CA ALA A 33 39.02 11.08 20.61
C ALA A 33 39.24 12.55 20.16
N GLY A 34 39.28 12.80 18.84
CA GLY A 34 39.35 14.12 18.26
C GLY A 34 38.04 14.90 18.38
N TYR A 35 36.94 14.25 18.05
CA TYR A 35 35.58 14.85 18.11
C TYR A 35 35.11 15.08 19.55
N GLU A 36 35.50 14.23 20.51
CA GLU A 36 35.18 14.38 21.92
C GLU A 36 35.69 15.69 22.52
N LYS A 37 36.79 16.26 21.97
CA LYS A 37 37.38 17.50 22.42
C LYS A 37 36.72 18.76 21.84
N LEU A 38 35.87 18.63 20.84
CA LEU A 38 35.21 19.77 20.21
C LEU A 38 34.13 20.35 21.13
N SER A 39 33.93 21.66 21.08
CA SER A 39 32.75 22.29 21.68
C SER A 39 31.46 21.88 20.91
N ASP A 40 30.30 22.12 21.52
CA ASP A 40 29.04 21.84 20.87
C ASP A 40 28.86 22.64 19.56
N GLU A 41 29.28 23.92 19.56
CA GLU A 41 29.25 24.76 18.37
C GLU A 41 30.21 24.25 17.28
N ALA A 42 31.40 23.80 17.67
CA ALA A 42 32.38 23.27 16.73
C ALA A 42 31.91 21.93 16.14
N LEU A 43 31.25 21.08 16.93
CA LEU A 43 30.67 19.82 16.46
C LEU A 43 29.52 20.09 15.49
N ARG A 44 28.62 21.02 15.83
CA ARG A 44 27.54 21.47 14.96
C ARG A 44 28.05 22.08 13.66
N GLY A 45 29.11 22.88 13.74
CA GLY A 45 29.74 23.50 12.57
C GLY A 45 30.30 22.51 11.55
N LYS A 46 30.53 21.24 11.94
CA LYS A 46 30.94 20.20 11.02
C LYS A 46 29.88 19.89 9.93
N THR A 47 28.61 20.09 10.23
CA THR A 47 27.52 19.93 9.25
C THR A 47 27.69 20.89 8.08
N GLU A 48 27.96 22.18 8.33
CA GLU A 48 28.17 23.15 7.26
C GLU A 48 29.50 22.89 6.52
N GLU A 49 30.55 22.48 7.24
CA GLU A 49 31.80 22.06 6.63
C GLU A 49 31.59 20.90 5.64
N PHE A 50 30.79 19.91 6.00
CA PHE A 50 30.52 18.76 5.12
C PHE A 50 29.68 19.16 3.91
N LYS A 51 28.67 20.03 4.08
CA LYS A 51 27.89 20.57 2.97
C LYS A 51 28.78 21.32 1.98
N ASP A 52 29.71 22.12 2.48
CA ASP A 52 30.68 22.85 1.65
C ASP A 52 31.64 21.93 0.89
N ARG A 53 32.08 20.84 1.52
CA ARG A 53 32.93 19.84 0.88
C ARG A 53 32.18 19.08 -0.21
N LEU A 54 30.92 18.74 0.03
CA LEU A 54 30.03 18.15 -1.00
C LEU A 54 29.84 19.11 -2.18
N ALA A 55 29.60 20.39 -1.93
CA ALA A 55 29.45 21.41 -2.98
C ALA A 55 30.73 21.55 -3.82
N LYS A 56 31.90 21.26 -3.24
CA LYS A 56 33.21 21.25 -3.93
C LYS A 56 33.51 19.92 -4.64
N GLY A 57 32.54 18.95 -4.65
CA GLY A 57 32.64 17.71 -5.39
C GLY A 57 33.18 16.52 -4.61
N GLU A 58 33.34 16.61 -3.28
CA GLU A 58 33.68 15.45 -2.48
C GLU A 58 32.46 14.50 -2.38
N THR A 59 32.71 13.19 -2.31
CA THR A 59 31.62 12.20 -2.29
C THR A 59 31.13 11.90 -0.87
N LEU A 60 29.87 11.45 -0.73
CA LEU A 60 29.34 10.99 0.56
C LEU A 60 30.15 9.84 1.15
N ASP A 61 30.68 8.93 0.32
CA ASP A 61 31.53 7.82 0.77
C ASP A 61 32.84 8.31 1.39
N ALA A 62 33.42 9.40 0.88
CA ALA A 62 34.62 9.99 1.44
C ALA A 62 34.34 10.66 2.79
N LEU A 63 33.19 11.31 2.94
CA LEU A 63 32.76 11.98 4.18
C LEU A 63 32.27 10.99 5.25
N LEU A 64 31.86 9.77 4.87
CA LEU A 64 31.20 8.81 5.75
C LEU A 64 31.93 8.59 7.09
N PRO A 65 33.26 8.36 7.16
CA PRO A 65 33.92 8.11 8.43
C PRO A 65 33.80 9.31 9.39
N GLU A 66 33.97 10.51 8.89
CA GLU A 66 33.88 11.74 9.69
C GLU A 66 32.43 12.02 10.11
N ALA A 67 31.49 11.91 9.19
CA ALA A 67 30.06 12.12 9.46
C ALA A 67 29.53 11.14 10.52
N PHE A 68 29.89 9.85 10.43
CA PHE A 68 29.50 8.85 11.42
C PHE A 68 30.12 9.12 12.79
N ALA A 69 31.37 9.62 12.84
CA ALA A 69 32.01 10.01 14.08
C ALA A 69 31.31 11.24 14.73
N VAL A 70 30.89 12.21 13.93
CA VAL A 70 30.10 13.39 14.39
C VAL A 70 28.75 12.94 14.96
N VAL A 71 28.02 12.07 14.27
CA VAL A 71 26.72 11.56 14.75
C VAL A 71 26.89 10.76 16.04
N ARG A 72 27.93 9.92 16.15
CA ARG A 72 28.23 9.15 17.38
C ARG A 72 28.46 10.08 18.55
N GLU A 73 29.29 11.13 18.39
CA GLU A 73 29.59 12.07 19.44
C GLU A 73 28.37 12.93 19.81
N GLY A 74 27.60 13.41 18.82
CA GLY A 74 26.36 14.12 19.05
C GLY A 74 25.33 13.28 19.83
N SER A 75 25.15 12.01 19.47
CA SER A 75 24.28 11.06 20.18
C SER A 75 24.72 10.84 21.62
N LYS A 76 26.03 10.69 21.85
CA LYS A 76 26.58 10.55 23.20
C LYS A 76 26.30 11.78 24.07
N ARG A 77 26.38 13.00 23.50
CA ARG A 77 26.10 14.23 24.23
C ARG A 77 24.64 14.45 24.55
N VAL A 78 23.78 14.35 23.52
CA VAL A 78 22.37 14.72 23.62
C VAL A 78 21.51 13.60 24.17
N MET A 79 21.74 12.37 23.72
CA MET A 79 20.89 11.22 24.05
C MET A 79 21.51 10.31 25.11
N LYS A 80 22.76 10.53 25.47
CA LYS A 80 23.55 9.65 26.34
C LYS A 80 23.71 8.23 25.80
N LEU A 81 23.60 8.07 24.47
CA LEU A 81 23.70 6.81 23.74
C LEU A 81 24.91 6.84 22.80
N ARG A 82 25.86 5.95 23.02
CA ARG A 82 27.00 5.77 22.10
C ARG A 82 26.70 4.64 21.13
N HIS A 83 26.80 4.89 19.84
CA HIS A 83 26.66 3.85 18.82
C HIS A 83 27.71 2.74 19.00
N PHE A 84 27.27 1.50 18.96
CA PHE A 84 28.15 0.33 18.93
C PHE A 84 28.78 0.13 17.56
N ASP A 85 29.87 -0.61 17.49
CA ASP A 85 30.53 -0.91 16.23
C ASP A 85 29.65 -1.68 15.25
N VAL A 86 28.79 -2.57 15.75
CA VAL A 86 27.80 -3.30 14.94
C VAL A 86 26.76 -2.35 14.32
N GLN A 87 26.41 -1.26 15.01
CA GLN A 87 25.50 -0.25 14.51
C GLN A 87 26.18 0.59 13.41
N MET A 88 27.47 0.82 13.49
CA MET A 88 28.25 1.43 12.39
C MET A 88 28.23 0.57 11.13
N LEU A 89 28.37 -0.76 11.29
CA LEU A 89 28.22 -1.72 10.17
C LEU A 89 26.82 -1.63 9.55
N GLY A 90 25.77 -1.60 10.38
CA GLY A 90 24.39 -1.44 9.94
C GLY A 90 24.18 -0.14 9.19
N GLY A 91 24.67 0.99 9.72
CA GLY A 91 24.58 2.30 9.09
C GLY A 91 25.26 2.35 7.72
N MET A 92 26.43 1.71 7.56
CA MET A 92 27.12 1.59 6.25
C MET A 92 26.32 0.74 5.27
N SER A 93 25.67 -0.33 5.73
CA SER A 93 24.82 -1.17 4.89
C SER A 93 23.63 -0.35 4.35
N LEU A 94 22.96 0.40 5.21
CA LEU A 94 21.87 1.29 4.86
C LEU A 94 22.32 2.39 3.89
N HIS A 95 23.47 3.02 4.14
CA HIS A 95 24.01 4.02 3.21
C HIS A 95 24.26 3.46 1.81
N ASN A 96 24.69 2.20 1.71
CA ASN A 96 24.92 1.51 0.45
C ASN A 96 23.66 0.97 -0.23
N GLY A 97 22.47 1.38 0.20
CA GLY A 97 21.20 0.95 -0.42
C GLY A 97 20.93 -0.54 -0.23
N LYS A 98 21.18 -1.07 0.97
CA LYS A 98 20.97 -2.49 1.31
C LYS A 98 20.04 -2.64 2.49
N ILE A 99 19.56 -3.86 2.70
CA ILE A 99 18.84 -4.21 3.92
C ILE A 99 19.86 -4.58 5.00
N SER A 100 19.75 -3.91 6.13
CA SER A 100 20.50 -4.24 7.34
C SER A 100 19.64 -5.13 8.23
N GLU A 101 19.92 -6.43 8.26
CA GLU A 101 19.30 -7.31 9.23
C GLU A 101 20.03 -7.19 10.57
N MET A 102 19.39 -6.55 11.52
CA MET A 102 19.86 -6.39 12.90
C MET A 102 18.84 -7.00 13.85
N GLY A 103 19.27 -7.86 14.73
CA GLY A 103 18.39 -8.51 15.71
C GLY A 103 17.51 -7.49 16.45
N THR A 104 16.33 -7.91 16.87
CA THR A 104 15.44 -7.06 17.67
C THR A 104 16.15 -6.64 18.96
N GLY A 105 16.06 -5.35 19.31
CA GLY A 105 16.77 -4.78 20.47
C GLY A 105 18.24 -4.39 20.22
N GLU A 106 18.76 -4.51 18.99
CA GLU A 106 20.12 -4.06 18.62
C GLU A 106 20.18 -2.54 18.32
N GLY A 107 19.09 -1.81 18.47
CA GLY A 107 19.06 -0.35 18.32
C GLY A 107 19.02 0.10 16.86
N LYS A 108 18.15 -0.50 16.03
CA LYS A 108 17.95 -0.13 14.62
C LYS A 108 17.64 1.35 14.44
N THR A 109 16.72 1.90 15.23
CA THR A 109 16.32 3.32 15.18
C THR A 109 17.52 4.24 15.36
N LEU A 110 18.42 3.93 16.30
CA LEU A 110 19.65 4.69 16.51
C LEU A 110 20.64 4.50 15.36
N THR A 111 20.74 3.29 14.83
CA THR A 111 21.59 2.96 13.66
C THR A 111 21.21 3.79 12.45
N ALA A 112 19.92 3.97 12.20
CA ALA A 112 19.41 4.74 11.07
C ALA A 112 19.88 6.21 11.10
N THR A 113 20.18 6.77 12.27
CA THR A 113 20.64 8.18 12.38
C THR A 113 21.94 8.44 11.62
N LEU A 114 22.79 7.43 11.50
CA LEU A 114 24.08 7.52 10.81
C LEU A 114 23.92 7.79 9.30
N PRO A 115 23.28 6.91 8.52
CA PRO A 115 23.08 7.15 7.10
C PRO A 115 22.06 8.26 6.81
N VAL A 116 21.08 8.48 7.68
CA VAL A 116 20.12 9.58 7.54
C VAL A 116 20.84 10.92 7.55
N TYR A 117 21.66 11.19 8.57
CA TYR A 117 22.45 12.42 8.65
C TYR A 117 23.37 12.58 7.43
N LEU A 118 24.13 11.54 7.07
CA LEU A 118 25.06 11.60 5.95
C LEU A 118 24.37 11.94 4.62
N ASN A 119 23.23 11.31 4.33
CA ASN A 119 22.51 11.56 3.09
C ASN A 119 21.72 12.88 3.12
N ALA A 120 21.27 13.34 4.29
CA ALA A 120 20.61 14.62 4.45
C ALA A 120 21.53 15.82 4.13
N LEU A 121 22.86 15.66 4.25
CA LEU A 121 23.82 16.69 3.86
C LEU A 121 23.68 17.16 2.40
N THR A 122 23.12 16.35 1.53
CA THR A 122 22.87 16.71 0.11
C THR A 122 21.78 17.76 -0.07
N GLY A 123 20.96 18.02 0.95
CA GLY A 123 19.80 18.93 0.85
C GLY A 123 18.61 18.38 0.04
N ASN A 124 18.72 17.17 -0.51
CA ASN A 124 17.67 16.58 -1.35
C ASN A 124 16.54 15.89 -0.57
N GLY A 125 16.61 15.86 0.75
CA GLY A 125 15.67 15.20 1.65
C GLY A 125 15.92 13.70 1.81
N VAL A 126 15.68 13.23 3.03
CA VAL A 126 15.73 11.82 3.42
C VAL A 126 14.41 11.45 4.07
N HIS A 127 13.79 10.38 3.60
CA HIS A 127 12.57 9.86 4.17
C HIS A 127 12.86 8.65 5.06
N VAL A 128 12.36 8.69 6.29
CA VAL A 128 12.37 7.55 7.20
C VAL A 128 10.94 7.02 7.30
N VAL A 129 10.76 5.80 6.79
CA VAL A 129 9.44 5.19 6.65
C VAL A 129 9.18 4.23 7.81
N THR A 130 8.06 4.40 8.49
CA THR A 130 7.63 3.57 9.62
C THR A 130 6.30 2.88 9.31
N VAL A 131 5.96 1.84 10.08
CA VAL A 131 4.73 1.07 9.88
C VAL A 131 3.46 1.77 10.43
N ASN A 132 3.60 2.74 11.34
CA ASN A 132 2.46 3.47 11.89
C ASN A 132 2.83 4.87 12.38
N ASP A 133 1.81 5.70 12.62
CA ASP A 133 1.94 7.10 13.00
C ASP A 133 2.58 7.30 14.37
N TYR A 134 2.29 6.38 15.30
CA TYR A 134 2.89 6.42 16.63
C TYR A 134 4.41 6.32 16.57
N LEU A 135 4.93 5.38 15.77
CA LEU A 135 6.37 5.20 15.58
C LEU A 135 6.98 6.38 14.82
N ALA A 136 6.31 6.88 13.78
CA ALA A 136 6.77 8.05 13.04
C ALA A 136 6.95 9.26 13.97
N ASN A 137 5.95 9.54 14.79
CA ASN A 137 6.00 10.66 15.74
C ASN A 137 7.02 10.45 16.86
N ARG A 138 7.02 9.28 17.49
CA ARG A 138 7.97 8.94 18.59
C ARG A 138 9.41 9.03 18.12
N ASP A 139 9.73 8.41 16.99
CA ASP A 139 11.10 8.30 16.51
C ASP A 139 11.61 9.65 15.97
N ALA A 140 10.74 10.42 15.31
CA ALA A 140 11.07 11.78 14.89
C ALA A 140 11.37 12.69 16.09
N GLN A 141 10.56 12.65 17.15
CA GLN A 141 10.79 13.45 18.35
C GLN A 141 12.04 13.00 19.10
N TRP A 142 12.29 11.72 19.18
CA TRP A 142 13.43 11.18 19.90
C TRP A 142 14.73 11.39 19.14
N MET A 143 14.83 10.96 17.90
CA MET A 143 16.02 11.13 17.05
C MET A 143 16.19 12.59 16.61
N GLY A 144 15.12 13.34 16.51
CA GLY A 144 15.11 14.77 16.20
C GLY A 144 15.96 15.60 17.16
N LYS A 145 16.08 15.20 18.43
CA LYS A 145 16.98 15.84 19.40
C LYS A 145 18.42 15.84 18.88
N LEU A 146 18.87 14.73 18.32
CA LEU A 146 20.21 14.57 17.73
C LEU A 146 20.35 15.36 16.44
N TYR A 147 19.40 15.24 15.52
CA TYR A 147 19.46 15.95 14.24
C TYR A 147 19.44 17.47 14.41
N ASN A 148 18.55 17.98 15.24
CA ASN A 148 18.48 19.41 15.56
C ASN A 148 19.76 19.92 16.24
N PHE A 149 20.35 19.13 17.13
CA PHE A 149 21.65 19.46 17.73
C PHE A 149 22.74 19.59 16.67
N LEU A 150 22.73 18.74 15.64
CA LEU A 150 23.67 18.78 14.54
C LEU A 150 23.28 19.78 13.44
N GLY A 151 22.18 20.52 13.59
CA GLY A 151 21.77 21.56 12.65
C GLY A 151 20.94 21.09 11.47
N MET A 152 20.35 19.90 11.54
CA MET A 152 19.42 19.36 10.55
C MET A 152 17.97 19.57 10.98
N SER A 153 17.10 19.91 10.03
CA SER A 153 15.65 20.04 10.25
C SER A 153 14.94 18.69 10.14
N VAL A 154 13.91 18.51 10.95
CA VAL A 154 13.09 17.27 10.98
C VAL A 154 11.63 17.62 10.79
N GLY A 155 10.98 16.98 9.83
CA GLY A 155 9.54 17.03 9.59
C GLY A 155 8.89 15.71 9.95
N ILE A 156 7.60 15.77 10.26
CA ILE A 156 6.77 14.58 10.55
C ILE A 156 5.56 14.64 9.62
N ASN A 157 5.35 13.59 8.84
CA ASN A 157 4.22 13.44 7.94
C ASN A 157 3.22 12.45 8.53
N LEU A 158 2.06 12.96 8.94
CA LEU A 158 0.97 12.19 9.55
C LEU A 158 -0.31 12.32 8.72
N PRO A 159 -1.27 11.39 8.88
CA PRO A 159 -2.61 11.53 8.29
C PRO A 159 -3.30 12.82 8.73
N ASN A 160 -4.20 13.31 7.88
CA ASN A 160 -5.06 14.48 8.17
C ASN A 160 -4.33 15.80 8.46
N MET A 161 -3.04 15.91 8.11
CA MET A 161 -2.32 17.18 8.14
C MET A 161 -2.80 18.09 7.01
N GLN A 162 -2.81 19.41 7.28
CA GLN A 162 -3.06 20.41 6.24
C GLN A 162 -1.93 20.42 5.22
N ARG A 163 -2.24 20.86 3.98
CA ARG A 163 -1.30 20.85 2.85
C ARG A 163 -0.01 21.61 3.19
N GLU A 164 -0.16 22.80 3.76
CA GLU A 164 0.96 23.68 4.11
C GLU A 164 1.89 23.03 5.13
N ASP A 165 1.32 22.34 6.13
CA ASP A 165 2.11 21.62 7.15
C ASP A 165 2.84 20.44 6.53
N LYS A 166 2.20 19.72 5.58
CA LYS A 166 2.86 18.65 4.83
C LYS A 166 4.00 19.18 3.96
N GLN A 167 3.80 20.30 3.27
CA GLN A 167 4.86 20.95 2.48
C GLN A 167 6.06 21.29 3.36
N LEU A 168 5.83 21.88 4.54
CA LEU A 168 6.91 22.17 5.49
C LEU A 168 7.61 20.89 5.98
N ALA A 169 6.87 19.83 6.24
CA ALA A 169 7.43 18.55 6.64
C ALA A 169 8.33 17.93 5.54
N TYR A 170 7.93 18.00 4.29
CA TYR A 170 8.74 17.52 3.16
C TYR A 170 9.92 18.42 2.79
N LEU A 171 9.84 19.72 3.12
CA LEU A 171 10.97 20.66 2.94
C LEU A 171 12.08 20.45 3.96
N ALA A 172 11.82 19.79 5.07
CA ALA A 172 12.83 19.45 6.06
C ALA A 172 13.95 18.57 5.45
N ASP A 173 15.13 18.58 6.06
CA ASP A 173 16.24 17.72 5.66
C ASP A 173 15.91 16.23 5.83
N ILE A 174 15.14 15.93 6.85
CA ILE A 174 14.71 14.57 7.24
C ILE A 174 13.22 14.58 7.50
N THR A 175 12.48 13.66 6.87
CA THR A 175 11.03 13.51 7.07
C THR A 175 10.72 12.11 7.55
N TYR A 176 10.02 12.01 8.68
CA TYR A 176 9.46 10.77 9.21
C TYR A 176 7.99 10.66 8.82
N GLY A 177 7.55 9.48 8.43
CA GLY A 177 6.14 9.25 8.09
C GLY A 177 5.84 7.78 7.89
N THR A 178 4.56 7.45 7.71
CA THR A 178 4.15 6.08 7.42
C THR A 178 4.26 5.76 5.94
N ASN A 179 4.44 4.48 5.62
CA ASN A 179 4.43 3.97 4.25
C ASN A 179 3.17 4.41 3.48
N ASN A 180 2.01 4.34 4.13
CA ASN A 180 0.72 4.72 3.54
C ASN A 180 0.69 6.20 3.17
N GLU A 181 1.06 7.10 4.10
CA GLU A 181 1.02 8.54 3.86
C GLU A 181 1.99 8.97 2.75
N TYR A 182 3.20 8.42 2.71
CA TYR A 182 4.12 8.70 1.61
C TYR A 182 3.54 8.29 0.25
N GLY A 183 2.91 7.13 0.18
CA GLY A 183 2.29 6.64 -1.05
C GLY A 183 1.05 7.44 -1.43
N PHE A 184 0.19 7.79 -0.48
CA PHE A 184 -0.98 8.63 -0.74
C PHE A 184 -0.61 10.05 -1.13
N ASP A 185 0.41 10.65 -0.51
CA ASP A 185 0.90 11.97 -0.92
C ASP A 185 1.44 11.95 -2.34
N TYR A 186 2.14 10.87 -2.75
CA TYR A 186 2.56 10.70 -4.13
C TYR A 186 1.39 10.65 -5.10
N LEU A 187 0.33 9.90 -4.76
CA LEU A 187 -0.86 9.83 -5.59
C LEU A 187 -1.59 11.20 -5.64
N ARG A 188 -1.75 11.86 -4.48
CA ARG A 188 -2.36 13.20 -4.39
C ARG A 188 -1.60 14.24 -5.22
N ASP A 189 -0.27 14.25 -5.16
CA ASP A 189 0.58 15.17 -5.94
C ASP A 189 0.42 14.99 -7.45
N ASN A 190 0.06 13.80 -7.91
CA ASN A 190 -0.24 13.53 -9.30
C ASN A 190 -1.73 13.74 -9.68
N MET A 191 -2.53 14.29 -8.77
CA MET A 191 -3.93 14.66 -8.99
C MET A 191 -4.19 16.16 -8.82
N VAL A 192 -3.20 16.96 -8.40
CA VAL A 192 -3.33 18.41 -8.21
C VAL A 192 -3.45 19.15 -9.54
N TYR A 193 -4.11 20.29 -9.54
CA TYR A 193 -4.32 21.15 -10.71
C TYR A 193 -3.37 22.36 -10.75
N GLU A 194 -2.70 22.67 -9.64
CA GLU A 194 -1.65 23.66 -9.56
C GLU A 194 -0.32 23.05 -9.09
N ALA A 195 0.80 23.47 -9.71
CA ALA A 195 2.13 22.98 -9.33
C ALA A 195 2.52 23.33 -7.88
N ALA A 196 1.98 24.46 -7.36
CA ALA A 196 2.21 24.91 -6.00
C ALA A 196 1.54 24.01 -4.94
N ASP A 197 0.56 23.21 -5.33
CA ASP A 197 -0.18 22.32 -4.43
C ASP A 197 0.54 21.01 -4.14
N ARG A 198 1.58 20.70 -4.90
CA ARG A 198 2.42 19.51 -4.62
C ARG A 198 3.08 19.64 -3.26
N VAL A 199 3.11 18.54 -2.52
CA VAL A 199 3.73 18.49 -1.19
C VAL A 199 5.10 17.82 -1.21
N GLN A 200 5.28 16.76 -2.03
CA GLN A 200 6.53 16.02 -2.10
C GLN A 200 7.57 16.69 -2.99
N ARG A 201 8.84 16.55 -2.61
CA ARG A 201 9.99 16.81 -3.47
C ARG A 201 10.37 15.54 -4.24
N LYS A 202 11.41 15.62 -5.07
CA LYS A 202 11.99 14.45 -5.73
C LYS A 202 12.35 13.37 -4.70
N LEU A 203 11.91 12.13 -4.95
CA LEU A 203 12.18 10.97 -4.10
C LEU A 203 13.67 10.58 -4.20
N ASN A 204 14.47 11.05 -3.24
CA ASN A 204 15.92 10.90 -3.24
C ASN A 204 16.36 9.62 -2.51
N TYR A 205 16.22 9.58 -1.20
CA TYR A 205 16.64 8.45 -0.36
C TYR A 205 15.58 8.09 0.67
N ALA A 206 15.25 6.80 0.76
CA ALA A 206 14.39 6.28 1.80
C ALA A 206 15.06 5.17 2.60
N ILE A 207 14.84 5.20 3.92
CA ILE A 207 15.12 4.08 4.82
C ILE A 207 13.78 3.56 5.34
N VAL A 208 13.49 2.29 5.06
CA VAL A 208 12.27 1.62 5.50
C VAL A 208 12.56 0.86 6.78
N ASP A 209 11.95 1.29 7.89
CA ASP A 209 12.01 0.53 9.14
C ASP A 209 11.01 -0.61 9.09
N GLU A 210 11.36 -1.74 9.70
CA GLU A 210 10.59 -2.99 9.61
C GLU A 210 10.24 -3.32 8.15
N VAL A 211 11.27 -3.29 7.29
CA VAL A 211 11.15 -3.41 5.83
C VAL A 211 10.44 -4.68 5.37
N ASP A 212 10.50 -5.74 6.14
CA ASP A 212 9.79 -6.99 5.89
C ASP A 212 8.27 -6.89 6.11
N SER A 213 7.79 -6.04 7.02
CA SER A 213 6.37 -5.74 7.13
C SER A 213 5.87 -4.99 5.90
N ILE A 214 6.53 -3.88 5.60
CA ILE A 214 6.08 -2.95 4.57
C ILE A 214 6.22 -3.56 3.18
N LEU A 215 7.37 -4.15 2.86
CA LEU A 215 7.67 -4.62 1.50
C LEU A 215 7.26 -6.07 1.21
N ILE A 216 6.88 -6.85 2.23
CA ILE A 216 6.43 -8.24 2.07
C ILE A 216 4.98 -8.41 2.52
N ASP A 217 4.66 -8.11 3.79
CA ASP A 217 3.32 -8.41 4.34
C ASP A 217 2.25 -7.49 3.79
N GLU A 218 2.50 -6.19 3.83
CA GLU A 218 1.57 -5.16 3.34
C GLU A 218 1.59 -5.04 1.81
N ALA A 219 2.65 -5.52 1.14
CA ALA A 219 2.80 -5.42 -0.31
C ALA A 219 1.94 -6.46 -1.09
N ARG A 220 0.80 -6.87 -0.54
CA ARG A 220 -0.18 -7.77 -1.18
C ARG A 220 -1.27 -7.03 -1.93
N THR A 221 -1.58 -5.81 -1.53
CA THR A 221 -2.61 -4.96 -2.13
C THR A 221 -2.05 -3.58 -2.43
N PRO A 222 -2.52 -2.91 -3.48
CA PRO A 222 -2.09 -1.54 -3.78
C PRO A 222 -2.71 -0.52 -2.82
N LEU A 223 -2.11 0.65 -2.74
CA LEU A 223 -2.74 1.86 -2.24
C LEU A 223 -3.72 2.35 -3.28
N ILE A 224 -4.95 2.67 -2.88
CA ILE A 224 -6.01 3.08 -3.80
C ILE A 224 -6.69 4.34 -3.23
N ILE A 225 -6.82 5.35 -4.09
CA ILE A 225 -7.70 6.49 -3.86
C ILE A 225 -8.92 6.27 -4.75
N SER A 226 -10.10 6.19 -4.15
CA SER A 226 -11.37 6.01 -4.86
C SER A 226 -12.30 7.20 -4.61
N GLY A 227 -13.12 7.50 -5.60
CA GLY A 227 -14.18 8.51 -5.50
C GLY A 227 -15.47 7.99 -6.06
N GLN A 228 -16.55 8.73 -5.87
CA GLN A 228 -17.87 8.34 -6.38
C GLN A 228 -17.86 8.37 -7.92
N ALA A 229 -18.20 7.25 -8.53
CA ALA A 229 -18.35 7.12 -9.97
C ALA A 229 -19.66 7.78 -10.47
N GLU A 230 -19.77 7.92 -11.79
CA GLU A 230 -21.05 8.26 -12.42
C GLU A 230 -22.10 7.20 -12.13
N ASP A 231 -23.37 7.65 -12.02
CA ASP A 231 -24.48 6.76 -11.67
C ASP A 231 -24.77 5.76 -12.80
N GLN A 232 -24.47 4.50 -12.59
CA GLN A 232 -24.74 3.39 -13.51
C GLN A 232 -25.99 2.56 -13.06
N THR A 233 -26.83 3.12 -12.22
CA THR A 233 -28.00 2.43 -11.67
C THR A 233 -28.88 1.81 -12.75
N ASP A 234 -29.10 2.52 -13.86
CA ASP A 234 -29.91 2.03 -14.98
C ASP A 234 -29.34 0.78 -15.63
N LEU A 235 -28.01 0.67 -15.69
CA LEU A 235 -27.33 -0.51 -16.27
C LEU A 235 -27.50 -1.74 -15.37
N TYR A 236 -27.35 -1.59 -14.06
CA TYR A 236 -27.60 -2.69 -13.11
C TYR A 236 -29.07 -3.18 -13.18
N GLN A 237 -30.01 -2.27 -13.32
CA GLN A 237 -31.42 -2.61 -13.46
C GLN A 237 -31.73 -3.32 -14.80
N ALA A 238 -31.11 -2.87 -15.89
CA ALA A 238 -31.24 -3.50 -17.20
C ALA A 238 -30.66 -4.93 -17.22
N ILE A 239 -29.46 -5.12 -16.69
CA ILE A 239 -28.78 -6.42 -16.68
C ILE A 239 -29.46 -7.42 -15.75
N LYS A 240 -30.04 -6.99 -14.63
CA LYS A 240 -30.85 -7.85 -13.74
C LYS A 240 -31.90 -8.65 -14.50
N VAL A 241 -32.51 -8.07 -15.53
CA VAL A 241 -33.59 -8.72 -16.32
C VAL A 241 -33.05 -9.85 -17.23
N ILE A 242 -31.75 -9.85 -17.54
CA ILE A 242 -31.08 -10.85 -18.38
C ILE A 242 -30.89 -12.16 -17.61
N VAL A 243 -30.49 -12.08 -16.35
CA VAL A 243 -30.10 -13.25 -15.54
C VAL A 243 -31.13 -14.38 -15.51
N PRO A 244 -32.47 -14.12 -15.34
CA PRO A 244 -33.49 -15.17 -15.34
C PRO A 244 -33.68 -15.85 -16.71
N GLN A 245 -33.15 -15.29 -17.78
CA GLN A 245 -33.27 -15.82 -19.14
C GLN A 245 -32.12 -16.79 -19.50
N LEU A 246 -31.11 -16.89 -18.66
CA LEU A 246 -29.95 -17.77 -18.81
C LEU A 246 -30.11 -19.02 -17.94
N GLU A 247 -29.80 -20.19 -18.47
CA GLU A 247 -29.95 -21.48 -17.82
C GLU A 247 -28.62 -22.02 -17.29
N GLN A 248 -28.61 -22.52 -16.06
CA GLN A 248 -27.43 -23.18 -15.48
C GLN A 248 -27.17 -24.53 -16.14
N GLN A 249 -25.90 -24.80 -16.52
CA GLN A 249 -25.46 -26.12 -16.93
C GLN A 249 -25.43 -27.09 -15.75
N GLN A 250 -25.86 -28.32 -15.97
CA GLN A 250 -25.80 -29.38 -14.95
C GLN A 250 -24.80 -30.45 -15.36
N GLY A 251 -23.95 -30.86 -14.41
CA GLY A 251 -22.86 -31.80 -14.61
C GLY A 251 -21.57 -31.12 -15.10
N GLU A 252 -20.43 -31.66 -14.69
CA GLU A 252 -19.12 -31.23 -15.13
C GLU A 252 -18.62 -32.13 -16.26
N ALA A 253 -18.02 -31.52 -17.29
CA ALA A 253 -17.38 -32.27 -18.35
C ALA A 253 -16.07 -32.90 -17.84
N ASP A 254 -15.88 -34.20 -18.06
CA ASP A 254 -14.59 -34.84 -17.84
C ASP A 254 -13.57 -34.19 -18.80
N PRO A 255 -12.41 -33.66 -18.29
CA PRO A 255 -11.41 -32.98 -19.11
C PRO A 255 -10.83 -33.82 -20.26
N HIS A 256 -10.93 -35.14 -20.20
CA HIS A 256 -10.36 -36.06 -21.17
C HIS A 256 -11.40 -36.68 -22.13
N THR A 257 -12.64 -36.86 -21.69
CA THR A 257 -13.67 -37.53 -22.47
C THR A 257 -14.79 -36.60 -22.92
N GLY A 258 -14.95 -35.45 -22.28
CA GLY A 258 -16.08 -34.54 -22.54
C GLY A 258 -17.42 -35.04 -22.02
N GLU A 259 -17.47 -36.25 -21.45
CA GLU A 259 -18.69 -36.85 -20.89
C GLU A 259 -18.93 -36.32 -19.45
N GLY A 260 -20.18 -36.27 -19.02
CA GLY A 260 -20.59 -35.86 -17.66
C GLY A 260 -21.59 -34.71 -17.62
N ILE A 261 -21.79 -33.99 -18.73
CA ILE A 261 -22.81 -32.92 -18.81
C ILE A 261 -24.19 -33.61 -18.92
N THR A 262 -25.02 -33.39 -17.90
CA THR A 262 -26.39 -33.94 -17.87
C THR A 262 -27.42 -33.00 -18.52
N LYS A 263 -27.21 -31.69 -18.46
CA LYS A 263 -28.00 -30.68 -19.16
C LYS A 263 -27.05 -29.56 -19.64
N VAL A 264 -27.03 -29.30 -20.95
CA VAL A 264 -26.29 -28.16 -21.52
C VAL A 264 -27.00 -26.88 -21.09
N GLY A 265 -26.23 -25.93 -20.58
CA GLY A 265 -26.70 -24.64 -20.09
C GLY A 265 -25.87 -23.48 -20.61
N ASP A 266 -26.21 -22.27 -20.17
CA ASP A 266 -25.60 -21.04 -20.59
C ASP A 266 -24.42 -20.65 -19.66
N PHE A 267 -24.40 -21.16 -18.43
CA PHE A 267 -23.32 -20.90 -17.48
C PHE A 267 -23.08 -22.05 -16.51
N THR A 268 -21.86 -22.10 -15.97
CA THR A 268 -21.44 -23.00 -14.90
C THR A 268 -21.11 -22.21 -13.64
N LEU A 269 -21.26 -22.84 -12.46
CA LEU A 269 -20.97 -22.28 -11.16
C LEU A 269 -19.79 -23.01 -10.52
N ASP A 270 -18.81 -22.27 -10.03
CA ASP A 270 -17.80 -22.77 -9.11
C ASP A 270 -18.06 -22.17 -7.72
N GLU A 271 -18.73 -22.96 -6.87
CA GLU A 271 -19.05 -22.55 -5.49
C GLU A 271 -17.81 -22.35 -4.63
N LYS A 272 -16.70 -23.06 -4.92
CA LYS A 272 -15.46 -22.97 -4.13
C LYS A 272 -14.72 -21.66 -4.38
N SER A 273 -14.61 -21.24 -5.64
CA SER A 273 -13.99 -19.97 -6.03
C SER A 273 -15.01 -18.81 -6.07
N ARG A 274 -16.29 -19.08 -5.92
CA ARG A 274 -17.41 -18.13 -6.06
C ARG A 274 -17.40 -17.41 -7.40
N GLN A 275 -17.18 -18.18 -8.45
CA GLN A 275 -17.13 -17.68 -9.81
C GLN A 275 -18.22 -18.29 -10.67
N VAL A 276 -18.63 -17.54 -11.68
CA VAL A 276 -19.56 -17.96 -12.72
C VAL A 276 -18.80 -17.93 -14.05
N PHE A 277 -18.99 -18.93 -14.88
CA PHE A 277 -18.39 -19.00 -16.22
C PHE A 277 -19.50 -19.19 -17.24
N LEU A 278 -19.57 -18.31 -18.24
CA LEU A 278 -20.47 -18.50 -19.38
C LEU A 278 -19.92 -19.60 -20.28
N THR A 279 -20.82 -20.45 -20.79
CA THR A 279 -20.48 -21.41 -21.83
C THR A 279 -20.51 -20.71 -23.20
N GLU A 280 -20.03 -21.38 -24.25
CA GLU A 280 -20.12 -20.86 -25.63
C GLU A 280 -21.57 -20.50 -25.99
N ARG A 281 -22.51 -21.37 -25.71
CA ARG A 281 -23.95 -21.12 -25.85
C ARG A 281 -24.43 -19.92 -25.02
N GLY A 282 -23.87 -19.75 -23.80
CA GLY A 282 -24.20 -18.65 -22.89
C GLY A 282 -23.77 -17.31 -23.44
N HIS A 283 -22.60 -17.24 -24.08
CA HIS A 283 -22.13 -16.04 -24.76
C HIS A 283 -23.08 -15.64 -25.89
N GLU A 284 -23.41 -16.59 -26.80
CA GLU A 284 -24.33 -16.33 -27.91
C GLU A 284 -25.71 -15.85 -27.42
N ASN A 285 -26.26 -16.50 -26.38
CA ASN A 285 -27.55 -16.12 -25.82
C ASN A 285 -27.51 -14.75 -25.12
N ALA A 286 -26.47 -14.46 -24.34
CA ALA A 286 -26.31 -13.16 -23.69
C ALA A 286 -26.16 -12.03 -24.72
N GLU A 287 -25.33 -12.22 -25.76
CA GLU A 287 -25.15 -11.26 -26.84
C GLU A 287 -26.47 -10.99 -27.57
N ARG A 288 -27.24 -12.04 -27.88
CA ARG A 288 -28.53 -11.91 -28.52
C ARG A 288 -29.56 -11.14 -27.68
N ILE A 289 -29.56 -11.33 -26.36
CA ILE A 289 -30.45 -10.61 -25.44
C ILE A 289 -30.04 -9.16 -25.33
N LEU A 290 -28.74 -8.90 -25.17
CA LEU A 290 -28.18 -7.54 -25.10
C LEU A 290 -28.43 -6.74 -26.38
N PHE A 291 -28.29 -7.37 -27.53
CA PHE A 291 -28.66 -6.78 -28.80
C PHE A 291 -30.16 -6.44 -28.87
N GLY A 292 -31.02 -7.37 -28.45
CA GLY A 292 -32.46 -7.13 -28.36
C GLY A 292 -32.86 -5.98 -27.42
N MET A 293 -32.04 -5.68 -26.44
CA MET A 293 -32.20 -4.54 -25.51
C MET A 293 -31.55 -3.24 -26.05
N GLY A 294 -30.85 -3.29 -27.16
CA GLY A 294 -30.14 -2.15 -27.74
C GLY A 294 -28.87 -1.73 -26.98
N LEU A 295 -28.32 -2.61 -26.14
CA LEU A 295 -27.12 -2.36 -25.35
C LEU A 295 -25.83 -2.66 -26.11
N ILE A 296 -25.88 -3.52 -27.14
CA ILE A 296 -24.76 -3.78 -28.05
C ILE A 296 -25.23 -3.69 -29.51
N PRO A 297 -24.34 -3.31 -30.45
CA PRO A 297 -24.61 -3.34 -31.90
C PRO A 297 -24.78 -4.78 -32.42
N GLU A 298 -25.40 -4.93 -33.59
CA GLU A 298 -25.55 -6.20 -34.28
C GLU A 298 -24.19 -6.79 -34.64
N GLY A 299 -23.93 -8.03 -34.23
CA GLY A 299 -22.67 -8.74 -34.50
C GLY A 299 -21.48 -8.35 -33.61
N ALA A 300 -21.67 -7.49 -32.62
CA ALA A 300 -20.64 -7.17 -31.63
C ALA A 300 -20.54 -8.30 -30.58
N SER A 301 -19.30 -8.58 -30.16
CA SER A 301 -19.03 -9.57 -29.10
C SER A 301 -18.96 -8.90 -27.71
N LEU A 302 -19.36 -9.64 -26.68
CA LEU A 302 -19.15 -9.27 -25.29
C LEU A 302 -17.65 -9.09 -24.94
N TYR A 303 -16.77 -9.73 -25.73
CA TYR A 303 -15.31 -9.63 -25.55
C TYR A 303 -14.68 -8.43 -26.26
N ASP A 304 -15.46 -7.66 -27.01
CA ASP A 304 -14.95 -6.45 -27.61
C ASP A 304 -14.59 -5.43 -26.51
N PRO A 305 -13.49 -4.69 -26.66
CA PRO A 305 -13.07 -3.72 -25.64
C PRO A 305 -14.17 -2.73 -25.22
N ALA A 306 -15.04 -2.34 -26.17
CA ALA A 306 -16.18 -1.46 -25.91
C ALA A 306 -17.25 -2.06 -25.01
N ASN A 307 -17.33 -3.40 -24.92
CA ASN A 307 -18.38 -4.13 -24.21
C ASN A 307 -17.90 -4.76 -22.87
N ILE A 308 -16.64 -4.53 -22.48
CA ILE A 308 -16.05 -5.09 -21.24
C ILE A 308 -16.88 -4.73 -20.00
N THR A 309 -17.39 -3.52 -19.94
CA THR A 309 -18.26 -3.05 -18.84
C THR A 309 -19.55 -3.86 -18.74
N LEU A 310 -20.20 -4.13 -19.88
CA LEU A 310 -21.40 -4.96 -19.94
C LEU A 310 -21.16 -6.40 -19.47
N MET A 311 -20.04 -6.97 -19.91
CA MET A 311 -19.62 -8.30 -19.47
C MET A 311 -19.43 -8.35 -17.95
N HIS A 312 -18.75 -7.36 -17.39
CA HIS A 312 -18.55 -7.23 -15.94
C HIS A 312 -19.87 -7.19 -15.16
N HIS A 313 -20.81 -6.33 -15.58
CA HIS A 313 -22.13 -6.23 -14.94
C HIS A 313 -22.93 -7.53 -15.06
N LEU A 314 -22.84 -8.22 -16.18
CA LEU A 314 -23.49 -9.52 -16.38
C LEU A 314 -22.93 -10.59 -15.41
N TYR A 315 -21.62 -10.68 -15.27
CA TYR A 315 -20.99 -11.59 -14.30
C TYR A 315 -21.33 -11.22 -12.86
N ALA A 316 -21.30 -9.93 -12.51
CA ALA A 316 -21.71 -9.46 -11.17
C ALA A 316 -23.17 -9.85 -10.86
N ALA A 317 -24.09 -9.67 -11.82
CA ALA A 317 -25.49 -10.02 -11.68
C ALA A 317 -25.71 -11.55 -11.56
N LEU A 318 -25.00 -12.35 -12.36
CA LEU A 318 -25.03 -13.81 -12.25
C LEU A 318 -24.49 -14.30 -10.90
N ARG A 319 -23.36 -13.75 -10.43
CA ARG A 319 -22.82 -14.07 -9.11
C ARG A 319 -23.81 -13.69 -8.00
N ALA A 320 -24.36 -12.47 -8.05
CA ALA A 320 -25.34 -12.00 -7.07
C ALA A 320 -26.57 -12.92 -6.98
N GLN A 321 -27.07 -13.41 -8.12
CA GLN A 321 -28.25 -14.24 -8.19
C GLN A 321 -28.01 -15.65 -7.70
N HIS A 322 -26.89 -16.27 -8.07
CA HIS A 322 -26.70 -17.71 -7.92
C HIS A 322 -25.75 -18.10 -6.79
N LEU A 323 -24.84 -17.22 -6.37
CA LEU A 323 -23.81 -17.50 -5.37
C LEU A 323 -23.99 -16.72 -4.06
N TYR A 324 -24.81 -15.67 -4.05
CA TYR A 324 -25.03 -14.86 -2.85
C TYR A 324 -26.50 -14.88 -2.45
N HIS A 325 -26.78 -15.51 -1.32
CA HIS A 325 -28.14 -15.77 -0.84
C HIS A 325 -28.45 -14.90 0.39
N ARG A 326 -29.67 -14.36 0.40
CA ARG A 326 -30.21 -13.61 1.54
C ARG A 326 -30.27 -14.50 2.78
N ASP A 327 -30.05 -13.90 3.94
CA ASP A 327 -30.04 -14.55 5.27
C ASP A 327 -28.90 -15.55 5.49
N GLN A 328 -28.01 -15.71 4.49
CA GLN A 328 -26.81 -16.53 4.56
C GLN A 328 -25.53 -15.67 4.38
N HIS A 329 -25.46 -14.90 3.31
CA HIS A 329 -24.30 -14.07 2.98
C HIS A 329 -24.56 -12.58 3.29
N TYR A 330 -25.82 -12.18 3.33
CA TYR A 330 -26.25 -10.81 3.66
C TYR A 330 -27.68 -10.78 4.19
N VAL A 331 -28.01 -9.69 4.86
CA VAL A 331 -29.38 -9.36 5.27
C VAL A 331 -29.77 -8.01 4.69
N VAL A 332 -31.09 -7.79 4.54
CA VAL A 332 -31.63 -6.47 4.18
C VAL A 332 -32.11 -5.78 5.45
N GLN A 333 -31.45 -4.72 5.87
CA GLN A 333 -31.78 -3.98 7.07
C GLN A 333 -31.91 -2.48 6.77
N ALA A 334 -33.02 -1.88 7.16
CA ALA A 334 -33.34 -0.46 6.92
C ALA A 334 -33.25 -0.01 5.44
N GLY A 335 -33.45 -0.94 4.49
CA GLY A 335 -33.37 -0.67 3.04
C GLY A 335 -31.93 -0.75 2.48
N GLU A 336 -30.99 -1.24 3.25
CA GLU A 336 -29.59 -1.43 2.84
C GLU A 336 -29.18 -2.91 2.93
N ILE A 337 -28.20 -3.29 2.12
CA ILE A 337 -27.58 -4.62 2.18
C ILE A 337 -26.47 -4.60 3.22
N VAL A 338 -26.58 -5.48 4.23
CA VAL A 338 -25.56 -5.66 5.27
C VAL A 338 -24.95 -7.04 5.13
N ILE A 339 -23.65 -7.10 4.96
CA ILE A 339 -22.91 -8.37 4.78
C ILE A 339 -22.90 -9.16 6.09
N VAL A 340 -23.04 -10.47 5.99
CA VAL A 340 -22.87 -11.44 7.08
C VAL A 340 -21.50 -12.09 6.94
N ASP A 341 -20.68 -12.00 7.96
CA ASP A 341 -19.40 -12.71 8.01
C ASP A 341 -19.67 -14.24 8.11
N GLU A 342 -19.12 -14.97 7.17
CA GLU A 342 -19.37 -16.43 7.06
C GLU A 342 -18.80 -17.26 8.21
N PHE A 343 -17.71 -16.79 8.80
CA PHE A 343 -17.02 -17.50 9.87
C PHE A 343 -17.62 -17.21 11.24
N THR A 344 -18.05 -15.96 11.45
CA THR A 344 -18.54 -15.51 12.77
C THR A 344 -20.06 -15.32 12.82
N GLY A 345 -20.74 -15.25 11.67
CA GLY A 345 -22.17 -14.94 11.58
C GLY A 345 -22.53 -13.49 11.98
N ARG A 346 -21.52 -12.63 12.17
CA ARG A 346 -21.71 -11.23 12.57
C ARG A 346 -22.08 -10.34 11.39
N LEU A 347 -22.92 -9.35 11.66
CA LEU A 347 -23.25 -8.31 10.69
C LEU A 347 -22.08 -7.34 10.54
N MET A 348 -21.64 -7.12 9.30
CA MET A 348 -20.56 -6.24 8.94
C MET A 348 -21.13 -4.93 8.37
N THR A 349 -21.61 -4.06 9.25
CA THR A 349 -22.15 -2.75 8.86
C THR A 349 -21.04 -1.85 8.27
N GLY A 350 -21.36 -1.19 7.14
CA GLY A 350 -20.43 -0.30 6.45
C GLY A 350 -19.45 -1.00 5.49
N ARG A 351 -19.36 -2.33 5.49
CA ARG A 351 -18.60 -3.08 4.47
C ARG A 351 -19.45 -3.33 3.23
N ARG A 352 -18.81 -3.25 2.08
CA ARG A 352 -19.41 -3.54 0.76
C ARG A 352 -18.54 -4.52 0.01
N TRP A 353 -19.16 -5.38 -0.81
CA TRP A 353 -18.42 -6.19 -1.77
C TRP A 353 -17.92 -5.30 -2.90
N SER A 354 -16.73 -5.58 -3.39
CA SER A 354 -16.11 -4.94 -4.54
C SER A 354 -16.65 -5.45 -5.87
N GLU A 355 -16.19 -4.87 -6.96
CA GLU A 355 -16.41 -5.35 -8.33
C GLU A 355 -17.90 -5.34 -8.74
N GLY A 356 -18.64 -4.31 -8.36
CA GLY A 356 -20.05 -4.18 -8.73
C GLY A 356 -20.99 -5.23 -8.12
N LEU A 357 -20.44 -6.19 -7.35
CA LEU A 357 -21.24 -7.25 -6.76
C LEU A 357 -22.26 -6.74 -5.73
N HIS A 358 -21.86 -5.77 -4.91
CA HIS A 358 -22.77 -5.19 -3.92
C HIS A 358 -23.95 -4.50 -4.59
N GLN A 359 -23.70 -3.72 -5.64
CA GLN A 359 -24.71 -3.06 -6.45
C GLN A 359 -25.60 -4.08 -7.18
N ALA A 360 -25.01 -5.16 -7.68
CA ALA A 360 -25.78 -6.25 -8.29
C ALA A 360 -26.71 -6.95 -7.27
N VAL A 361 -26.29 -7.10 -6.00
CA VAL A 361 -27.13 -7.61 -4.91
C VAL A 361 -28.21 -6.58 -4.53
N GLU A 362 -27.86 -5.27 -4.46
CA GLU A 362 -28.83 -4.20 -4.26
C GLU A 362 -29.90 -4.20 -5.37
N ALA A 363 -29.48 -4.35 -6.63
CA ALA A 363 -30.40 -4.50 -7.76
C ALA A 363 -31.26 -5.75 -7.62
N LYS A 364 -30.69 -6.89 -7.25
CA LYS A 364 -31.40 -8.16 -7.02
C LYS A 364 -32.51 -8.01 -6.00
N GLU A 365 -32.22 -7.39 -4.84
CA GLU A 365 -33.19 -7.20 -3.74
C GLU A 365 -34.15 -6.03 -3.99
N GLY A 366 -33.89 -5.18 -5.00
CA GLY A 366 -34.74 -4.04 -5.32
C GLY A 366 -34.63 -2.90 -4.29
N VAL A 367 -33.52 -2.82 -3.56
CA VAL A 367 -33.17 -1.68 -2.71
C VAL A 367 -32.50 -0.58 -3.54
N ALA A 368 -32.33 0.61 -2.95
CA ALA A 368 -31.65 1.71 -3.62
C ALA A 368 -30.21 1.31 -3.93
N ILE A 369 -29.83 1.36 -5.21
CA ILE A 369 -28.46 1.07 -5.65
C ILE A 369 -27.59 2.27 -5.28
N GLN A 370 -26.59 2.07 -4.48
CA GLN A 370 -25.62 3.10 -4.12
C GLN A 370 -24.55 3.20 -5.23
N PRO A 371 -24.07 4.42 -5.54
CA PRO A 371 -23.06 4.58 -6.58
C PRO A 371 -21.81 3.77 -6.28
N GLU A 372 -21.17 3.30 -7.33
CA GLU A 372 -19.90 2.57 -7.26
C GLU A 372 -18.77 3.54 -7.02
N ASN A 373 -17.78 3.15 -6.22
CA ASN A 373 -16.56 3.91 -6.09
C ASN A 373 -15.62 3.54 -7.23
N GLN A 374 -15.24 4.52 -8.03
CA GLN A 374 -14.26 4.37 -9.09
C GLN A 374 -12.84 4.64 -8.57
N THR A 375 -11.88 3.81 -8.96
CA THR A 375 -10.47 4.05 -8.68
C THR A 375 -9.99 5.31 -9.40
N MET A 376 -9.57 6.31 -8.64
CA MET A 376 -9.02 7.56 -9.16
C MET A 376 -7.52 7.45 -9.38
N ALA A 377 -6.81 6.85 -8.43
CA ALA A 377 -5.39 6.61 -8.49
C ALA A 377 -5.03 5.39 -7.66
N SER A 378 -4.05 4.64 -8.09
CA SER A 378 -3.54 3.49 -7.36
C SER A 378 -2.04 3.32 -7.61
N ILE A 379 -1.34 2.74 -6.64
CA ILE A 379 0.06 2.32 -6.79
C ILE A 379 0.35 1.19 -5.80
N THR A 380 1.13 0.19 -6.22
CA THR A 380 1.64 -0.82 -5.30
C THR A 380 2.84 -0.29 -4.52
N PHE A 381 3.06 -0.80 -3.30
CA PHE A 381 4.26 -0.45 -2.53
C PHE A 381 5.54 -0.78 -3.29
N GLN A 382 5.55 -1.91 -4.01
CA GLN A 382 6.68 -2.31 -4.83
C GLN A 382 7.04 -1.21 -5.84
N ASN A 383 6.07 -0.72 -6.58
CA ASN A 383 6.29 0.31 -7.59
C ASN A 383 6.56 1.68 -6.99
N TYR A 384 5.93 2.02 -5.85
CA TYR A 384 6.20 3.27 -5.15
C TYR A 384 7.65 3.34 -4.65
N PHE A 385 8.12 2.34 -3.91
CA PHE A 385 9.47 2.36 -3.35
C PHE A 385 10.59 2.24 -4.40
N ARG A 386 10.28 1.70 -5.58
CA ARG A 386 11.20 1.70 -6.74
C ARG A 386 11.41 3.09 -7.36
N LEU A 387 10.60 4.09 -7.00
CA LEU A 387 10.76 5.47 -7.47
C LEU A 387 11.90 6.20 -6.77
N TYR A 388 12.32 5.76 -5.61
CA TYR A 388 13.42 6.39 -4.89
C TYR A 388 14.75 6.19 -5.62
N GLY A 389 15.55 7.26 -5.70
CA GLY A 389 16.89 7.18 -6.26
C GLY A 389 17.81 6.24 -5.49
N LYS A 390 17.58 6.13 -4.17
CA LYS A 390 18.24 5.16 -3.29
C LYS A 390 17.26 4.64 -2.25
N LEU A 391 17.18 3.32 -2.11
CA LEU A 391 16.34 2.65 -1.13
C LEU A 391 17.20 1.78 -0.20
N ALA A 392 16.88 1.79 1.08
CA ALA A 392 17.47 0.90 2.08
C ALA A 392 16.40 0.45 3.07
N GLY A 393 16.66 -0.61 3.79
CA GLY A 393 15.73 -1.10 4.79
C GLY A 393 16.41 -1.73 5.98
N MET A 394 15.70 -1.80 7.10
CA MET A 394 16.16 -2.46 8.30
C MET A 394 15.05 -3.30 8.93
N THR A 395 15.43 -4.45 9.45
CA THR A 395 14.54 -5.36 10.19
C THR A 395 15.38 -6.35 10.99
N GLY A 396 14.75 -7.11 11.87
CA GLY A 396 15.37 -8.21 12.59
C GLY A 396 15.32 -9.55 11.86
N THR A 397 14.66 -9.65 10.71
CA THR A 397 14.25 -10.92 10.10
C THR A 397 14.15 -10.85 8.57
N ALA A 398 15.19 -10.41 7.85
CA ALA A 398 15.18 -10.30 6.38
C ALA A 398 15.73 -11.53 5.66
N ASP A 399 16.64 -12.29 6.28
CA ASP A 399 17.38 -13.37 5.61
C ASP A 399 16.46 -14.46 5.01
N THR A 400 15.33 -14.72 5.67
CA THR A 400 14.34 -15.69 5.17
C THR A 400 13.72 -15.29 3.83
N GLU A 401 13.61 -13.99 3.57
CA GLU A 401 13.00 -13.38 2.38
C GLU A 401 14.03 -12.67 1.50
N ALA A 402 15.35 -12.92 1.72
CA ALA A 402 16.44 -12.25 1.01
C ALA A 402 16.34 -12.38 -0.52
N TYR A 403 15.82 -13.50 -1.01
CA TYR A 403 15.58 -13.73 -2.43
C TYR A 403 14.52 -12.78 -2.98
N GLU A 404 13.40 -12.60 -2.29
CA GLU A 404 12.32 -11.71 -2.69
C GLU A 404 12.77 -10.25 -2.69
N PHE A 405 13.50 -9.80 -1.67
CA PHE A 405 14.07 -8.46 -1.63
C PHE A 405 15.01 -8.18 -2.80
N GLN A 406 15.84 -9.17 -3.18
CA GLN A 406 16.73 -9.03 -4.30
C GLN A 406 16.00 -9.04 -5.65
N GLU A 407 15.03 -9.93 -5.84
CA GLU A 407 14.31 -10.13 -7.10
C GLU A 407 13.37 -8.95 -7.39
N ILE A 408 12.62 -8.49 -6.38
CA ILE A 408 11.58 -7.46 -6.56
C ILE A 408 12.17 -6.05 -6.44
N TYR A 409 13.01 -5.81 -5.44
CA TYR A 409 13.47 -4.45 -5.09
C TYR A 409 14.95 -4.20 -5.43
N GLY A 410 15.70 -5.22 -5.83
CA GLY A 410 17.14 -5.11 -6.03
C GLY A 410 17.95 -4.92 -4.74
N LEU A 411 17.33 -5.20 -3.58
CA LEU A 411 17.93 -4.96 -2.27
C LEU A 411 18.68 -6.21 -1.77
N GLU A 412 20.00 -6.08 -1.59
CA GLU A 412 20.82 -7.11 -0.96
C GLU A 412 20.65 -7.09 0.55
N THR A 413 20.39 -8.25 1.14
CA THR A 413 20.30 -8.39 2.60
C THR A 413 21.67 -8.64 3.20
N VAL A 414 22.03 -7.87 4.22
CA VAL A 414 23.29 -7.99 4.98
C VAL A 414 22.96 -8.29 6.44
N VAL A 415 23.34 -9.49 6.89
CA VAL A 415 23.08 -9.94 8.26
C VAL A 415 24.20 -9.41 9.17
N MET A 416 23.82 -8.58 10.15
CA MET A 416 24.75 -8.02 11.11
C MET A 416 24.99 -8.97 12.27
N PRO A 417 26.22 -9.08 12.77
CA PRO A 417 26.48 -9.83 14.01
C PRO A 417 25.84 -9.09 15.20
N PRO A 418 25.33 -9.82 16.21
CA PRO A 418 24.82 -9.18 17.41
C PRO A 418 25.97 -8.53 18.20
N ASN A 419 25.63 -7.43 18.92
CA ASN A 419 26.61 -6.74 19.77
C ASN A 419 27.12 -7.65 20.92
N LYS A 420 26.20 -8.42 21.49
CA LYS A 420 26.51 -9.47 22.47
C LYS A 420 25.91 -10.81 22.02
N PRO A 421 26.60 -11.92 22.22
CA PRO A 421 26.07 -13.23 21.87
C PRO A 421 24.72 -13.50 22.52
N SER A 422 23.78 -14.04 21.75
CA SER A 422 22.47 -14.41 22.28
C SER A 422 22.59 -15.55 23.30
N ARG A 423 21.89 -15.40 24.42
CA ARG A 423 21.82 -16.40 25.50
C ARG A 423 20.40 -17.00 25.59
N ARG A 424 19.57 -16.82 24.58
CA ARG A 424 18.23 -17.37 24.52
C ARG A 424 18.28 -18.87 24.25
N ASP A 425 17.48 -19.62 25.02
CA ASP A 425 17.26 -21.06 24.82
C ASP A 425 15.99 -21.29 23.99
N ASP A 426 16.18 -21.60 22.70
CA ASP A 426 15.07 -21.93 21.79
C ASP A 426 14.79 -23.44 21.86
N GLN A 427 13.79 -23.81 22.64
CA GLN A 427 13.41 -25.20 22.92
C GLN A 427 12.66 -25.82 21.73
N LEU A 428 12.70 -27.17 21.64
CA LEU A 428 11.98 -27.93 20.63
C LEU A 428 10.45 -27.72 20.77
N ASP A 429 9.78 -27.74 19.62
CA ASP A 429 8.32 -27.67 19.55
C ASP A 429 7.69 -28.88 20.24
N ARG A 430 6.58 -28.63 20.94
CA ARG A 430 5.72 -29.67 21.49
C ARG A 430 4.47 -29.83 20.63
N VAL A 431 4.31 -30.99 19.99
CA VAL A 431 3.18 -31.28 19.13
C VAL A 431 2.22 -32.23 19.82
N TYR A 432 1.00 -31.78 20.04
CA TYR A 432 -0.11 -32.51 20.67
C TYR A 432 -1.11 -33.01 19.62
N LYS A 433 -1.91 -33.99 20.00
CA LYS A 433 -2.93 -34.56 19.12
C LYS A 433 -4.08 -33.60 18.90
N THR A 434 -4.51 -32.89 19.94
CA THR A 434 -5.67 -31.98 19.91
C THR A 434 -5.34 -30.58 20.40
N THR A 435 -6.13 -29.60 19.98
CA THR A 435 -6.02 -28.20 20.43
C THR A 435 -6.23 -28.07 21.93
N ARG A 436 -7.12 -28.89 22.53
CA ARG A 436 -7.37 -28.88 23.98
C ARG A 436 -6.14 -29.28 24.77
N GLU A 437 -5.45 -30.38 24.38
CA GLU A 437 -4.21 -30.82 25.04
C GLU A 437 -3.12 -29.76 24.95
N LYS A 438 -2.97 -29.13 23.79
CA LYS A 438 -2.04 -28.01 23.54
C LYS A 438 -2.27 -26.87 24.53
N TYR A 439 -3.49 -26.39 24.68
CA TYR A 439 -3.79 -25.28 25.58
C TYR A 439 -3.59 -25.65 27.05
N VAL A 440 -3.96 -26.86 27.49
CA VAL A 440 -3.71 -27.33 28.84
C VAL A 440 -2.22 -27.32 29.18
N ALA A 441 -1.39 -27.78 28.25
CA ALA A 441 0.06 -27.78 28.41
C ALA A 441 0.68 -26.38 28.39
N ALA A 442 0.21 -25.51 27.55
CA ALA A 442 0.66 -24.11 27.48
C ALA A 442 0.32 -23.36 28.79
N ILE A 443 -0.89 -23.52 29.28
CA ILE A 443 -1.33 -22.89 30.56
C ILE A 443 -0.53 -23.42 31.74
N ALA A 444 -0.20 -24.71 31.75
CA ALA A 444 0.67 -25.28 32.79
C ALA A 444 2.07 -24.64 32.81
N ASP A 445 2.69 -24.41 31.64
CA ASP A 445 3.99 -23.70 31.55
C ASP A 445 3.84 -22.22 31.99
N ILE A 446 2.76 -21.54 31.59
CA ILE A 446 2.48 -20.14 32.00
C ILE A 446 2.35 -20.07 33.54
N ARG A 447 1.60 -20.98 34.14
CA ARG A 447 1.42 -21.06 35.61
C ARG A 447 2.75 -21.29 36.34
N GLU A 448 3.54 -22.23 35.86
CA GLU A 448 4.86 -22.52 36.45
C GLU A 448 5.78 -21.30 36.41
N CYS A 449 5.80 -20.58 35.27
CA CYS A 449 6.58 -19.35 35.14
C CYS A 449 6.06 -18.24 36.07
N TYR A 450 4.74 -18.05 36.14
CA TYR A 450 4.12 -17.06 37.04
C TYR A 450 4.44 -17.32 38.51
N GLU A 451 4.35 -18.58 38.96
CA GLU A 451 4.67 -18.98 40.33
C GLU A 451 6.14 -18.72 40.69
N ARG A 452 7.05 -19.00 39.74
CA ARG A 452 8.49 -18.69 39.89
C ARG A 452 8.78 -17.18 39.86
N GLY A 453 7.86 -16.37 39.34
CA GLY A 453 8.06 -14.92 39.19
C GLY A 453 8.64 -14.51 37.81
N GLN A 454 8.74 -15.43 36.86
CA GLN A 454 9.26 -15.18 35.54
C GLN A 454 8.19 -14.52 34.66
N PRO A 455 8.50 -13.43 33.90
CA PRO A 455 7.57 -12.86 32.95
C PRO A 455 7.37 -13.76 31.72
N VAL A 456 6.13 -13.79 31.21
CA VAL A 456 5.74 -14.61 30.05
C VAL A 456 5.07 -13.76 29.01
N LEU A 457 5.52 -13.92 27.77
CA LEU A 457 4.82 -13.40 26.59
C LEU A 457 4.24 -14.58 25.80
N VAL A 458 2.91 -14.59 25.67
CA VAL A 458 2.17 -15.60 24.92
C VAL A 458 1.85 -15.06 23.54
N GLY A 459 2.39 -15.68 22.48
CA GLY A 459 2.11 -15.34 21.08
C GLY A 459 0.99 -16.18 20.50
N THR A 460 0.02 -15.51 19.86
CA THR A 460 -1.11 -16.13 19.16
C THR A 460 -1.19 -15.66 17.72
N THR A 461 -1.80 -16.45 16.83
CA THR A 461 -1.93 -16.10 15.41
C THR A 461 -3.18 -15.30 15.09
N SER A 462 -4.18 -15.31 15.94
CA SER A 462 -5.45 -14.59 15.75
C SER A 462 -5.96 -13.95 17.05
N ILE A 463 -6.86 -12.98 16.91
CA ILE A 463 -7.55 -12.34 18.03
C ILE A 463 -8.37 -13.38 18.79
N GLU A 464 -9.07 -14.27 18.08
CA GLU A 464 -9.89 -15.34 18.66
C GLU A 464 -9.06 -16.27 19.56
N ASN A 465 -7.89 -16.70 19.09
CA ASN A 465 -7.00 -17.53 19.89
C ASN A 465 -6.48 -16.79 21.13
N SER A 466 -6.28 -15.46 21.04
CA SER A 466 -5.90 -14.65 22.19
C SER A 466 -7.01 -14.55 23.23
N GLU A 467 -8.26 -14.43 22.78
CA GLU A 467 -9.45 -14.41 23.66
C GLU A 467 -9.66 -15.78 24.34
N ILE A 468 -9.50 -16.89 23.61
CA ILE A 468 -9.59 -18.25 24.19
C ILE A 468 -8.56 -18.45 25.30
N ILE A 469 -7.32 -18.03 25.09
CA ILE A 469 -6.27 -18.17 26.10
C ILE A 469 -6.55 -17.26 27.30
N ALA A 470 -7.01 -16.03 27.05
CA ALA A 470 -7.39 -15.11 28.13
C ALA A 470 -8.49 -15.71 29.00
N ASP A 471 -9.56 -16.25 28.41
CA ASP A 471 -10.64 -16.92 29.14
C ASP A 471 -10.14 -18.11 29.97
N LEU A 472 -9.20 -18.88 29.44
CA LEU A 472 -8.62 -20.01 30.15
C LEU A 472 -7.75 -19.54 31.31
N LEU A 473 -6.96 -18.49 31.17
CA LEU A 473 -6.15 -17.91 32.26
C LEU A 473 -7.03 -17.26 33.33
N GLU A 474 -8.16 -16.66 32.96
CA GLU A 474 -9.14 -16.11 33.88
C GLU A 474 -9.77 -17.21 34.75
N LYS A 475 -10.16 -18.34 34.15
CA LYS A 475 -10.67 -19.54 34.89
C LYS A 475 -9.66 -20.06 35.87
N GLU A 476 -8.36 -20.00 35.54
CA GLU A 476 -7.25 -20.39 36.43
C GLU A 476 -6.84 -19.29 37.42
N LYS A 477 -7.52 -18.11 37.36
CA LYS A 477 -7.24 -16.93 38.21
C LYS A 477 -5.80 -16.42 38.10
N LEU A 478 -5.20 -16.54 36.90
CA LEU A 478 -3.88 -15.99 36.61
C LEU A 478 -4.04 -14.56 36.02
N PRO A 479 -3.47 -13.53 36.69
CA PRO A 479 -3.50 -12.16 36.17
C PRO A 479 -2.76 -12.07 34.87
N HIS A 480 -3.38 -11.44 33.87
CA HIS A 480 -2.79 -11.30 32.56
C HIS A 480 -3.24 -9.99 31.89
N GLN A 481 -2.50 -9.57 30.85
CA GLN A 481 -2.84 -8.45 29.96
C GLN A 481 -2.96 -8.97 28.53
N VAL A 482 -3.92 -8.44 27.78
CA VAL A 482 -4.14 -8.80 26.36
C VAL A 482 -3.81 -7.63 25.46
N LEU A 483 -2.93 -7.88 24.50
CA LEU A 483 -2.57 -6.98 23.41
C LEU A 483 -3.22 -7.46 22.12
N ASN A 484 -4.18 -6.72 21.62
CA ASN A 484 -4.78 -6.97 20.33
C ASN A 484 -5.12 -5.65 19.62
N ALA A 485 -5.41 -5.71 18.33
CA ALA A 485 -5.71 -4.54 17.49
C ALA A 485 -6.85 -3.62 18.00
N LYS A 486 -7.62 -4.06 19.00
CA LYS A 486 -8.69 -3.26 19.59
C LYS A 486 -8.20 -2.21 20.61
N GLN A 487 -6.91 -2.19 20.98
CA GLN A 487 -6.39 -1.36 22.07
C GLN A 487 -5.07 -0.62 21.74
N HIS A 488 -4.91 -0.14 20.50
CA HIS A 488 -3.67 0.53 20.04
C HIS A 488 -3.12 1.61 21.00
N ALA A 489 -3.98 2.45 21.56
CA ALA A 489 -3.54 3.54 22.44
C ALA A 489 -2.88 3.04 23.76
N ARG A 490 -3.25 1.86 24.24
CA ARG A 490 -2.72 1.25 25.48
C ARG A 490 -1.60 0.26 25.23
N GLU A 491 -1.36 -0.08 23.98
CA GLU A 491 -0.43 -1.11 23.56
C GLU A 491 1.00 -0.84 24.06
N ALA A 492 1.50 0.37 23.82
CA ALA A 492 2.84 0.77 24.24
C ALA A 492 3.04 0.69 25.76
N ASP A 493 2.00 0.98 26.54
CA ASP A 493 2.05 0.92 28.01
C ASP A 493 2.07 -0.52 28.52
N ILE A 494 1.27 -1.40 27.90
CA ILE A 494 1.24 -2.83 28.26
C ILE A 494 2.58 -3.48 27.90
N VAL A 495 3.13 -3.21 26.71
CA VAL A 495 4.44 -3.75 26.29
C VAL A 495 5.55 -3.26 27.21
N ALA A 496 5.52 -1.98 27.61
CA ALA A 496 6.50 -1.41 28.54
C ALA A 496 6.56 -2.16 29.87
N GLN A 497 5.45 -2.74 30.31
CA GLN A 497 5.35 -3.47 31.56
C GLN A 497 5.52 -4.99 31.41
N ALA A 498 5.52 -5.53 30.19
CA ALA A 498 5.56 -6.97 29.94
C ALA A 498 6.81 -7.69 30.50
N GLY A 499 7.90 -6.95 30.72
CA GLY A 499 9.14 -7.48 31.31
C GLY A 499 9.20 -7.50 32.84
N ARG A 500 8.14 -7.07 33.55
CA ARG A 500 8.12 -7.07 35.04
C ARG A 500 7.96 -8.47 35.61
N PRO A 501 8.43 -8.72 36.85
CA PRO A 501 8.21 -9.99 37.52
C PRO A 501 6.72 -10.38 37.56
N LYS A 502 6.40 -11.65 37.33
CA LYS A 502 5.03 -12.21 37.33
C LYS A 502 4.08 -11.65 36.30
N MET A 503 4.56 -10.91 35.27
CA MET A 503 3.70 -10.40 34.24
C MET A 503 3.42 -11.48 33.19
N VAL A 504 2.14 -11.70 32.86
CA VAL A 504 1.69 -12.54 31.75
C VAL A 504 1.04 -11.64 30.73
N THR A 505 1.61 -11.61 29.52
CA THR A 505 1.10 -10.77 28.43
C THR A 505 0.75 -11.67 27.24
N ILE A 506 -0.48 -11.61 26.77
CA ILE A 506 -0.94 -12.29 25.54
C ILE A 506 -0.87 -11.27 24.42
N ALA A 507 -0.17 -11.60 23.33
CA ALA A 507 -0.04 -10.73 22.18
C ALA A 507 -0.44 -11.45 20.91
N THR A 508 -1.27 -10.82 20.07
CA THR A 508 -1.45 -11.25 18.70
C THR A 508 -0.21 -10.88 17.88
N ASN A 509 -0.06 -11.51 16.74
CA ASN A 509 1.15 -11.55 15.91
C ASN A 509 1.91 -10.21 15.79
N MET A 510 1.20 -9.12 15.56
CA MET A 510 1.80 -7.81 15.26
C MET A 510 1.77 -6.82 16.43
N ALA A 511 1.04 -7.14 17.49
CA ALA A 511 0.89 -6.25 18.63
C ALA A 511 2.24 -5.98 19.33
N GLY A 512 2.55 -4.71 19.57
CA GLY A 512 3.79 -4.26 20.20
C GLY A 512 5.02 -4.26 19.29
N ARG A 513 4.87 -4.33 17.97
CA ARG A 513 5.98 -4.20 17.02
C ARG A 513 6.63 -2.81 17.13
N GLY A 514 7.95 -2.73 16.97
CA GLY A 514 8.69 -1.47 17.14
C GLY A 514 8.85 -0.99 18.59
N THR A 515 8.32 -1.74 19.58
CA THR A 515 8.48 -1.42 21.01
C THR A 515 9.30 -2.52 21.71
N ASP A 516 10.31 -2.11 22.46
CA ASP A 516 11.19 -3.03 23.18
C ASP A 516 10.59 -3.46 24.53
N ILE A 517 10.68 -4.76 24.83
CA ILE A 517 10.37 -5.30 26.16
C ILE A 517 11.67 -5.28 26.98
N VAL A 518 11.70 -4.44 28.00
CA VAL A 518 12.83 -4.30 28.91
C VAL A 518 12.61 -5.18 30.14
N LEU A 519 13.57 -6.03 30.49
CA LEU A 519 13.49 -6.84 31.70
C LEU A 519 13.43 -5.94 32.94
N GLY A 520 12.49 -6.21 33.82
CA GLY A 520 12.17 -5.35 34.99
C GLY A 520 11.15 -4.25 34.68
N GLY A 521 10.72 -4.10 33.41
CA GLY A 521 9.80 -3.05 32.92
C GLY A 521 10.52 -1.81 32.42
N ASN A 522 9.86 -1.03 31.56
CA ASN A 522 10.38 0.24 31.07
C ASN A 522 9.97 1.40 31.99
N ILE A 523 10.94 2.06 32.59
CA ILE A 523 10.72 3.17 33.55
C ILE A 523 10.80 4.56 32.92
N SER A 524 11.07 4.68 31.60
CA SER A 524 11.29 5.96 30.93
C SER A 524 10.10 6.90 31.09
N LYS A 525 8.87 6.42 30.81
CA LYS A 525 7.64 7.24 30.97
C LYS A 525 7.42 7.67 32.44
N THR A 526 7.77 6.82 33.40
CA THR A 526 7.65 7.15 34.82
C THR A 526 8.63 8.26 35.18
N ILE A 527 9.85 8.20 34.66
CA ILE A 527 10.87 9.24 34.87
C ILE A 527 10.43 10.54 34.20
N GLU A 528 9.97 10.50 32.95
CA GLU A 528 9.46 11.68 32.25
C GLU A 528 8.29 12.34 32.99
N ALA A 529 7.38 11.55 33.52
CA ALA A 529 6.25 12.06 34.32
C ALA A 529 6.74 12.76 35.61
N ILE A 530 7.76 12.20 36.28
CA ILE A 530 8.36 12.83 37.49
C ILE A 530 9.10 14.13 37.11
N GLU A 531 9.81 14.13 35.96
CA GLU A 531 10.52 15.32 35.47
C GLU A 531 9.54 16.44 35.09
N ALA A 532 8.38 16.08 34.51
CA ALA A 532 7.34 17.01 34.08
C ALA A 532 6.45 17.54 35.24
N ASP A 533 6.50 16.90 36.42
CA ASP A 533 5.66 17.31 37.56
C ASP A 533 6.15 18.63 38.18
N GLU A 534 5.42 19.69 37.94
CA GLU A 534 5.73 21.05 38.43
C GLU A 534 5.53 21.20 39.96
N ALA A 535 4.85 20.26 40.61
CA ALA A 535 4.61 20.30 42.06
C ALA A 535 5.84 19.82 42.88
N LEU A 536 6.81 19.17 42.22
CA LEU A 536 8.02 18.64 42.84
C LEU A 536 9.23 19.56 42.64
N ASP A 537 10.01 19.76 43.70
CA ASP A 537 11.30 20.44 43.59
C ASP A 537 12.39 19.51 42.99
N ALA A 538 13.52 20.09 42.57
CA ALA A 538 14.60 19.34 41.92
C ALA A 538 15.16 18.21 42.79
N ILE A 539 15.17 18.35 44.12
CA ILE A 539 15.69 17.35 45.07
C ILE A 539 14.68 16.21 45.16
N GLN A 540 13.40 16.52 45.30
CA GLN A 540 12.32 15.54 45.31
C GLN A 540 12.21 14.73 44.04
N LYS A 541 12.34 15.40 42.88
CA LYS A 541 12.41 14.73 41.57
C LYS A 541 13.55 13.73 41.53
N GLN A 542 14.75 14.15 41.91
CA GLN A 542 15.93 13.26 41.89
C GLN A 542 15.77 12.09 42.85
N GLN A 543 15.22 12.30 44.06
CA GLN A 543 14.97 11.22 45.01
C GLN A 543 13.95 10.21 44.50
N GLN A 544 12.88 10.67 43.86
CA GLN A 544 11.88 9.75 43.26
C GLN A 544 12.47 8.99 42.07
N ILE A 545 13.23 9.65 41.21
CA ILE A 545 13.92 9.00 40.08
C ILE A 545 14.88 7.92 40.56
N ASP A 546 15.67 8.22 41.61
CA ASP A 546 16.63 7.26 42.19
C ASP A 546 15.90 6.06 42.85
N ALA A 547 14.77 6.30 43.50
CA ALA A 547 13.93 5.23 44.03
C ALA A 547 13.35 4.32 42.94
N VAL A 548 12.84 4.91 41.83
CA VAL A 548 12.34 4.16 40.68
C VAL A 548 13.46 3.34 40.03
N ARG A 549 14.64 3.90 39.84
CA ARG A 549 15.82 3.19 39.32
C ARG A 549 16.28 2.06 40.23
N ALA A 550 16.29 2.26 41.55
CA ALA A 550 16.66 1.24 42.49
C ALA A 550 15.68 0.06 42.52
N GLN A 551 14.38 0.34 42.41
CA GLN A 551 13.37 -0.72 42.27
C GLN A 551 13.50 -1.48 40.97
N TRP A 552 13.66 -0.77 39.86
CA TRP A 552 13.89 -1.39 38.55
C TRP A 552 15.13 -2.30 38.55
N ALA A 553 16.23 -1.87 39.17
CA ALA A 553 17.44 -2.68 39.23
C ALA A 553 17.21 -4.03 39.96
N LYS A 554 16.43 -4.02 41.05
CA LYS A 554 16.04 -5.24 41.75
C LYS A 554 15.15 -6.15 40.91
N ASP A 555 14.14 -5.58 40.28
CA ASP A 555 13.23 -6.33 39.42
C ASP A 555 13.97 -6.92 38.20
N HIS A 556 14.89 -6.15 37.59
CA HIS A 556 15.76 -6.60 36.49
C HIS A 556 16.67 -7.77 36.93
N GLU A 557 17.34 -7.65 38.06
CA GLU A 557 18.20 -8.71 38.59
C GLU A 557 17.41 -9.99 38.90
N GLN A 558 16.22 -9.85 39.50
CA GLN A 558 15.31 -10.96 39.80
C GLN A 558 14.90 -11.69 38.50
N VAL A 559 14.41 -10.96 37.48
CA VAL A 559 13.95 -11.56 36.24
C VAL A 559 15.12 -12.19 35.48
N THR A 560 16.28 -11.56 35.46
CA THR A 560 17.50 -12.10 34.85
C THR A 560 17.93 -13.41 35.49
N ALA A 561 17.90 -13.49 36.84
CA ALA A 561 18.24 -14.72 37.60
C ALA A 561 17.24 -15.86 37.31
N LEU A 562 15.98 -15.54 37.02
CA LEU A 562 14.92 -16.51 36.68
C LEU A 562 14.96 -16.98 35.19
N GLY A 563 15.90 -16.50 34.41
CA GLY A 563 16.06 -16.91 33.00
C GLY A 563 15.44 -15.93 31.99
N GLY A 564 15.13 -14.70 32.42
CA GLY A 564 14.60 -13.63 31.56
C GLY A 564 13.17 -13.85 31.08
N LEU A 565 12.81 -13.26 29.95
CA LEU A 565 11.46 -13.36 29.38
C LEU A 565 11.25 -14.74 28.72
N ARG A 566 10.16 -15.42 29.12
CA ARG A 566 9.68 -16.66 28.51
C ARG A 566 8.74 -16.35 27.36
N ILE A 567 9.00 -16.88 26.17
CA ILE A 567 8.08 -16.85 25.02
C ILE A 567 7.36 -18.19 24.91
N ILE A 568 6.05 -18.14 24.89
CA ILE A 568 5.16 -19.29 24.64
C ILE A 568 4.35 -18.98 23.42
N ALA A 569 4.56 -19.70 22.31
CA ALA A 569 3.76 -19.57 21.11
C ALA A 569 2.78 -20.73 21.02
N THR A 570 1.53 -20.45 20.67
CA THR A 570 0.47 -21.46 20.64
C THR A 570 0.23 -22.04 19.26
N GLU A 571 0.87 -21.48 18.23
CA GLU A 571 0.81 -21.93 16.84
C GLU A 571 2.07 -21.50 16.11
N ARG A 572 2.36 -22.15 14.97
CA ARG A 572 3.31 -21.67 13.99
C ARG A 572 2.60 -20.75 13.00
N HIS A 573 3.25 -19.65 12.66
CA HIS A 573 2.78 -18.75 11.65
C HIS A 573 3.04 -19.31 10.24
N GLU A 574 2.40 -18.75 9.23
CA GLU A 574 2.62 -19.12 7.83
C GLU A 574 4.06 -18.85 7.38
N SER A 575 4.71 -17.82 7.95
CA SER A 575 6.10 -17.45 7.68
C SER A 575 6.99 -17.68 8.89
N ARG A 576 8.16 -18.31 8.65
CA ARG A 576 9.23 -18.49 9.65
C ARG A 576 9.73 -17.16 10.22
N ARG A 577 9.66 -16.11 9.40
CA ARG A 577 10.06 -14.75 9.76
C ARG A 577 9.29 -14.26 10.99
N ILE A 578 7.97 -14.45 10.99
CA ILE A 578 7.10 -14.02 12.09
C ILE A 578 7.40 -14.81 13.36
N ASP A 579 7.64 -16.11 13.26
CA ASP A 579 8.09 -16.94 14.39
C ASP A 579 9.42 -16.41 14.96
N ASN A 580 10.35 -16.01 14.11
CA ASN A 580 11.63 -15.43 14.51
C ASN A 580 11.48 -14.05 15.15
N GLN A 581 10.54 -13.22 14.70
CA GLN A 581 10.22 -11.95 15.32
C GLN A 581 9.66 -12.13 16.73
N LEU A 582 8.78 -13.11 16.92
CA LEU A 582 8.23 -13.44 18.23
C LEU A 582 9.34 -13.91 19.18
N ARG A 583 10.19 -14.86 18.75
CA ARG A 583 11.37 -15.30 19.51
C ARG A 583 12.32 -14.15 19.83
N GLY A 584 12.51 -13.23 18.88
CA GLY A 584 13.39 -12.06 19.01
C GLY A 584 12.95 -11.03 20.06
N ARG A 585 11.76 -11.17 20.63
CA ARG A 585 11.32 -10.35 21.76
C ARG A 585 12.02 -10.70 23.07
N SER A 586 12.66 -11.87 23.14
CA SER A 586 13.41 -12.37 24.30
C SER A 586 14.90 -12.57 23.96
N GLY A 587 15.76 -12.55 24.96
CA GLY A 587 17.20 -12.78 24.81
C GLY A 587 17.95 -11.65 24.11
N ARG A 588 17.60 -10.37 24.37
CA ARG A 588 18.18 -9.17 23.77
C ARG A 588 19.45 -8.73 24.49
N GLN A 589 20.42 -8.19 23.75
CA GLN A 589 21.66 -7.59 24.27
C GLN A 589 22.42 -8.51 25.26
N GLY A 590 22.34 -9.85 25.03
CA GLY A 590 22.97 -10.84 25.89
C GLY A 590 22.20 -11.19 27.18
N ASP A 591 20.97 -10.71 27.31
CA ASP A 591 20.08 -11.13 28.39
C ASP A 591 19.66 -12.60 28.20
N PRO A 592 19.41 -13.35 29.29
CA PRO A 592 18.82 -14.67 29.20
C PRO A 592 17.38 -14.59 28.66
N GLY A 593 16.91 -15.70 28.12
CA GLY A 593 15.54 -15.83 27.65
C GLY A 593 15.27 -17.24 27.18
N SER A 594 14.01 -17.56 26.94
CA SER A 594 13.65 -18.88 26.40
C SER A 594 12.40 -18.80 25.53
N SER A 595 12.29 -19.72 24.55
CA SER A 595 11.11 -19.81 23.70
C SER A 595 10.67 -21.26 23.50
N ARG A 596 9.37 -21.48 23.40
CA ARG A 596 8.79 -22.78 23.05
C ARG A 596 7.48 -22.61 22.31
N PHE A 597 7.27 -23.45 21.30
CA PHE A 597 6.02 -23.54 20.55
C PHE A 597 5.22 -24.75 21.01
N TYR A 598 3.94 -24.52 21.28
CA TYR A 598 2.93 -25.53 21.62
C TYR A 598 1.99 -25.67 20.42
N LEU A 599 1.99 -26.83 19.77
CA LEU A 599 1.31 -27.07 18.51
C LEU A 599 0.30 -28.21 18.62
N SER A 600 -0.73 -28.21 17.79
CA SER A 600 -1.63 -29.35 17.64
C SER A 600 -1.76 -29.78 16.18
N LEU A 601 -2.20 -31.01 15.94
CA LEU A 601 -2.50 -31.49 14.58
C LEU A 601 -3.73 -30.80 13.99
N ASP A 602 -4.55 -30.16 14.82
CA ASP A 602 -5.72 -29.39 14.38
C ASP A 602 -5.37 -27.99 13.90
N ASP A 603 -4.15 -27.49 14.15
CA ASP A 603 -3.71 -26.18 13.71
C ASP A 603 -3.71 -26.06 12.19
N ALA A 604 -4.07 -24.91 11.63
CA ALA A 604 -4.30 -24.71 10.21
C ALA A 604 -3.09 -25.14 9.35
N LEU A 605 -1.88 -24.76 9.71
CA LEU A 605 -0.65 -25.14 9.00
C LEU A 605 -0.44 -26.67 9.03
N MET A 606 -0.73 -27.31 10.18
CA MET A 606 -0.55 -28.75 10.35
C MET A 606 -1.56 -29.53 9.52
N ARG A 607 -2.82 -29.10 9.47
CA ARG A 607 -3.88 -29.74 8.64
C ARG A 607 -3.52 -29.74 7.17
N ILE A 608 -3.01 -28.61 6.65
CA ILE A 608 -2.71 -28.46 5.23
C ILE A 608 -1.51 -29.34 4.78
N PHE A 609 -0.47 -29.44 5.59
CA PHE A 609 0.81 -29.99 5.14
C PHE A 609 1.27 -31.30 5.80
N ALA A 610 0.73 -31.65 6.96
CA ALA A 610 1.26 -32.79 7.73
C ALA A 610 0.21 -33.59 8.49
N GLY A 611 -1.02 -33.08 8.64
CA GLY A 611 -2.02 -33.61 9.59
C GLY A 611 -2.25 -35.11 9.52
N ASP A 612 -2.54 -35.65 8.35
CA ASP A 612 -2.89 -37.08 8.20
C ASP A 612 -1.71 -38.02 8.42
N ARG A 613 -0.51 -37.66 7.97
CA ARG A 613 0.68 -38.50 8.12
C ARG A 613 1.17 -38.52 9.56
N VAL A 614 1.22 -37.35 10.21
CA VAL A 614 1.66 -37.25 11.61
C VAL A 614 0.61 -37.84 12.53
N LYS A 615 -0.70 -37.67 12.24
CA LYS A 615 -1.78 -38.29 12.96
C LYS A 615 -1.73 -39.83 12.89
N ALA A 616 -1.51 -40.36 11.70
CA ALA A 616 -1.31 -41.80 11.49
C ALA A 616 -0.09 -42.35 12.27
N ILE A 617 0.98 -41.57 12.36
CA ILE A 617 2.16 -41.95 13.17
C ILE A 617 1.81 -41.93 14.66
N MET A 618 1.11 -40.90 15.17
CA MET A 618 0.69 -40.81 16.56
C MET A 618 -0.28 -41.95 16.96
N ASP A 619 -1.23 -42.24 16.08
CA ASP A 619 -2.18 -43.34 16.31
C ASP A 619 -1.47 -44.70 16.29
N ARG A 620 -0.48 -44.88 15.43
CA ARG A 620 0.34 -46.12 15.35
C ARG A 620 1.25 -46.28 16.57
N LEU A 621 1.74 -45.18 17.15
CA LEU A 621 2.54 -45.18 18.36
C LEU A 621 1.70 -45.32 19.63
N LYS A 622 0.34 -45.31 19.53
CA LYS A 622 -0.60 -45.39 20.65
C LYS A 622 -0.25 -44.40 21.78
N MET A 623 0.07 -43.18 21.43
CA MET A 623 0.43 -42.16 22.39
C MET A 623 -0.71 -41.87 23.36
N PRO A 624 -0.46 -41.85 24.68
CA PRO A 624 -1.45 -41.46 25.67
C PRO A 624 -1.94 -40.04 25.48
N GLU A 625 -3.14 -39.75 25.96
CA GLU A 625 -3.70 -38.41 25.98
C GLU A 625 -2.83 -37.50 26.86
N GLY A 626 -2.50 -36.30 26.35
CA GLY A 626 -1.66 -35.30 27.03
C GLY A 626 -0.13 -35.46 26.79
N GLU A 627 0.32 -36.48 26.09
CA GLU A 627 1.74 -36.59 25.72
C GLU A 627 2.02 -35.84 24.41
N ALA A 628 3.17 -35.10 24.39
CA ALA A 628 3.65 -34.37 23.22
C ALA A 628 4.75 -35.09 22.49
N ILE A 629 4.82 -34.92 21.18
CA ILE A 629 6.02 -35.25 20.41
C ILE A 629 6.99 -34.09 20.50
N GLU A 630 8.18 -34.35 21.08
CA GLU A 630 9.31 -33.44 21.04
C GLU A 630 10.41 -34.06 20.19
N ALA A 631 10.45 -33.77 18.90
CA ALA A 631 11.46 -34.34 18.00
C ALA A 631 11.93 -33.30 16.96
N GLY A 632 13.23 -33.11 16.83
CA GLY A 632 13.78 -32.18 15.85
C GLY A 632 13.45 -32.49 14.38
N ILE A 633 13.03 -33.75 14.12
CA ILE A 633 12.55 -34.16 12.79
C ILE A 633 11.18 -33.54 12.47
N VAL A 634 10.31 -33.43 13.47
CA VAL A 634 8.97 -32.84 13.34
C VAL A 634 9.10 -31.32 13.15
N THR A 635 9.91 -30.64 13.97
CA THR A 635 10.23 -29.21 13.81
C THR A 635 10.75 -28.91 12.39
N ARG A 636 11.68 -29.71 11.87
CA ARG A 636 12.19 -29.54 10.48
C ARG A 636 11.14 -29.78 9.42
N SER A 637 10.21 -30.70 9.65
CA SER A 637 9.10 -30.93 8.72
C SER A 637 8.14 -29.75 8.67
N ILE A 638 7.85 -29.14 9.84
CA ILE A 638 7.03 -27.92 9.94
C ILE A 638 7.71 -26.74 9.23
N GLU A 639 9.02 -26.54 9.45
CA GLU A 639 9.79 -25.52 8.74
C GLU A 639 9.78 -25.73 7.21
N SER A 640 9.83 -27.00 6.76
CA SER A 640 9.71 -27.30 5.33
C SER A 640 8.33 -26.99 4.77
N ALA A 641 7.27 -27.17 5.56
CA ALA A 641 5.91 -26.76 5.22
C ALA A 641 5.80 -25.24 5.10
N GLN A 642 6.31 -24.49 6.09
CA GLN A 642 6.36 -23.04 6.05
C GLN A 642 7.08 -22.52 4.80
N ARG A 643 8.22 -23.10 4.43
CA ARG A 643 8.94 -22.72 3.19
C ARG A 643 8.08 -22.87 1.93
N LYS A 644 7.21 -23.88 1.89
CA LYS A 644 6.30 -24.07 0.74
C LYS A 644 5.20 -22.99 0.72
N VAL A 645 4.70 -22.60 1.90
CA VAL A 645 3.71 -21.50 2.02
C VAL A 645 4.37 -20.17 1.64
N GLU A 646 5.55 -19.90 2.16
CA GLU A 646 6.35 -18.71 1.82
C GLU A 646 6.57 -18.60 0.31
N ALA A 647 6.99 -19.70 -0.35
CA ALA A 647 7.17 -19.74 -1.80
C ALA A 647 5.88 -19.47 -2.57
N ARG A 648 4.76 -20.07 -2.15
CA ARG A 648 3.45 -19.82 -2.77
C ARG A 648 3.01 -18.37 -2.60
N ASN A 649 3.18 -17.79 -1.41
CA ASN A 649 2.85 -16.40 -1.16
C ASN A 649 3.73 -15.46 -1.98
N PHE A 650 5.02 -15.77 -2.15
CA PHE A 650 5.92 -15.06 -3.05
C PHE A 650 5.44 -15.12 -4.51
N ASP A 651 5.09 -16.30 -5.00
CA ASP A 651 4.60 -16.47 -6.37
C ASP A 651 3.32 -15.64 -6.61
N MET A 652 2.39 -15.61 -5.63
CA MET A 652 1.19 -14.76 -5.71
C MET A 652 1.53 -13.27 -5.77
N ARG A 653 2.42 -12.78 -4.89
CA ARG A 653 2.86 -11.37 -4.92
C ARG A 653 3.58 -11.02 -6.22
N LYS A 654 4.43 -11.91 -6.72
CA LYS A 654 5.12 -11.74 -8.01
C LYS A 654 4.13 -11.67 -9.16
N GLN A 655 3.11 -12.51 -9.14
CA GLN A 655 2.06 -12.54 -10.17
C GLN A 655 1.26 -11.23 -10.20
N LEU A 656 0.85 -10.74 -9.01
CA LEU A 656 0.18 -9.45 -8.88
C LEU A 656 1.05 -8.31 -9.43
N LEU A 657 2.33 -8.30 -9.06
CA LEU A 657 3.27 -7.29 -9.53
C LEU A 657 3.46 -7.31 -11.05
N GLU A 658 3.54 -8.48 -11.67
CA GLU A 658 3.72 -8.60 -13.13
C GLU A 658 2.54 -7.99 -13.91
N TYR A 659 1.33 -8.01 -13.37
CA TYR A 659 0.19 -7.29 -13.93
C TYR A 659 0.25 -5.78 -13.62
N ASP A 660 0.60 -5.40 -12.39
CA ASP A 660 0.71 -4.00 -12.01
C ASP A 660 1.88 -3.28 -12.72
N ASP A 661 2.95 -3.98 -13.06
CA ASP A 661 4.08 -3.39 -13.81
C ASP A 661 3.63 -2.82 -15.17
N VAL A 662 2.64 -3.44 -15.82
CA VAL A 662 2.07 -2.92 -17.08
C VAL A 662 1.34 -1.59 -16.81
N SER A 663 0.47 -1.58 -15.81
CA SER A 663 -0.23 -0.35 -15.39
C SER A 663 0.75 0.72 -14.91
N ASN A 664 1.82 0.32 -14.25
CA ASN A 664 2.84 1.23 -13.73
C ASN A 664 3.66 1.91 -14.84
N ASP A 665 3.99 1.18 -15.90
CA ASP A 665 4.69 1.79 -17.05
C ASP A 665 3.80 2.84 -17.74
N GLN A 666 2.52 2.57 -17.89
CA GLN A 666 1.53 3.54 -18.38
C GLN A 666 1.34 4.71 -17.43
N ARG A 667 1.25 4.46 -16.11
CA ARG A 667 1.15 5.49 -15.06
C ARG A 667 2.32 6.46 -15.12
N LYS A 668 3.54 5.95 -15.28
CA LYS A 668 4.74 6.81 -15.41
C LYS A 668 4.62 7.77 -16.59
N VAL A 669 4.14 7.30 -17.73
CA VAL A 669 3.93 8.14 -18.93
C VAL A 669 2.90 9.23 -18.63
N ILE A 670 1.74 8.86 -18.09
CA ILE A 670 0.65 9.80 -17.80
C ILE A 670 1.07 10.82 -16.74
N TYR A 671 1.69 10.37 -15.63
CA TYR A 671 2.12 11.28 -14.57
C TYR A 671 3.25 12.21 -15.02
N GLN A 672 4.15 11.72 -15.89
CA GLN A 672 5.16 12.57 -16.48
C GLN A 672 4.54 13.64 -17.40
N GLN A 673 3.65 13.26 -18.30
CA GLN A 673 2.93 14.21 -19.17
C GLN A 673 2.15 15.23 -18.33
N ARG A 674 1.45 14.77 -17.30
CA ARG A 674 0.70 15.63 -16.39
C ARG A 674 1.59 16.64 -15.68
N ASN A 675 2.74 16.21 -15.20
CA ASN A 675 3.72 17.08 -14.55
C ASN A 675 4.32 18.09 -15.54
N GLU A 676 4.62 17.68 -16.78
CA GLU A 676 5.10 18.57 -17.84
C GLU A 676 4.06 19.65 -18.16
N ILE A 677 2.75 19.31 -18.18
CA ILE A 677 1.66 20.27 -18.40
C ILE A 677 1.55 21.26 -17.24
N LEU A 678 1.67 20.76 -15.98
CA LEU A 678 1.63 21.61 -14.79
C LEU A 678 2.80 22.60 -14.72
N ASP A 679 3.99 22.16 -15.11
CA ASP A 679 5.23 22.96 -15.03
C ASP A 679 5.45 23.84 -16.26
N ALA A 680 4.68 23.62 -17.36
CA ALA A 680 4.83 24.38 -18.59
C ALA A 680 4.32 25.82 -18.41
N THR A 681 5.11 26.76 -18.88
CA THR A 681 4.69 28.17 -18.99
C THR A 681 3.88 28.43 -20.28
N ASP A 682 4.14 27.65 -21.33
CA ASP A 682 3.49 27.72 -22.64
C ASP A 682 3.14 26.30 -23.12
N LEU A 683 1.91 26.11 -23.54
CA LEU A 683 1.37 24.83 -24.05
C LEU A 683 1.11 24.84 -25.57
N SER A 684 1.37 25.98 -26.26
CA SER A 684 0.99 26.21 -27.63
C SER A 684 1.49 25.12 -28.59
N ALA A 685 2.74 24.72 -28.48
CA ALA A 685 3.35 23.68 -29.33
C ALA A 685 2.69 22.30 -29.11
N GLN A 686 2.38 21.96 -27.84
CA GLN A 686 1.75 20.70 -27.49
C GLN A 686 0.30 20.64 -27.99
N ILE A 687 -0.47 21.70 -27.79
CA ILE A 687 -1.86 21.81 -28.28
C ILE A 687 -1.90 21.79 -29.81
N GLN A 688 -0.96 22.46 -30.48
CA GLN A 688 -0.86 22.41 -31.95
C GLN A 688 -0.59 20.97 -32.40
N SER A 689 0.33 20.28 -31.82
CA SER A 689 0.63 18.88 -32.16
C SER A 689 -0.57 17.94 -31.97
N LEU A 690 -1.33 18.10 -30.89
CA LEU A 690 -2.56 17.32 -30.63
C LEU A 690 -3.62 17.62 -31.70
N ARG A 691 -3.83 18.90 -32.04
CA ARG A 691 -4.79 19.36 -33.04
C ARG A 691 -4.43 18.84 -34.42
N GLU A 692 -3.18 19.01 -34.85
CA GLU A 692 -2.71 18.53 -36.12
C GLU A 692 -2.83 17.01 -36.29
N GLY A 693 -2.49 16.26 -35.24
CA GLY A 693 -2.68 14.81 -35.23
C GLY A 693 -4.15 14.39 -35.28
N CYS A 694 -5.03 15.10 -34.57
CA CYS A 694 -6.46 14.83 -34.58
C CYS A 694 -7.04 15.04 -35.99
N PHE A 695 -6.72 16.16 -36.64
CA PHE A 695 -7.20 16.43 -38.01
C PHE A 695 -6.57 15.52 -39.05
N GLU A 696 -5.33 15.05 -38.84
CA GLU A 696 -4.75 13.99 -39.69
C GLU A 696 -5.58 12.72 -39.63
N ASP A 697 -5.90 12.23 -38.42
CA ASP A 697 -6.70 11.03 -38.25
C ASP A 697 -8.09 11.16 -38.90
N ILE A 698 -8.73 12.33 -38.73
CA ILE A 698 -10.03 12.60 -39.39
C ILE A 698 -9.89 12.58 -40.92
N VAL A 699 -8.92 13.31 -41.44
CA VAL A 699 -8.74 13.37 -42.92
C VAL A 699 -8.42 11.99 -43.49
N ARG A 700 -7.55 11.21 -42.82
CA ARG A 700 -7.15 9.87 -43.29
C ARG A 700 -8.28 8.85 -43.32
N GLN A 701 -9.34 9.04 -42.57
CA GLN A 701 -10.55 8.20 -42.65
C GLN A 701 -11.31 8.39 -43.97
N TYR A 702 -11.28 9.58 -44.56
CA TYR A 702 -12.01 9.93 -45.76
C TYR A 702 -11.12 10.08 -46.99
N VAL A 703 -9.84 10.38 -46.76
CA VAL A 703 -8.80 10.56 -47.76
C VAL A 703 -7.60 9.70 -47.35
N PRO A 704 -7.57 8.41 -47.69
CA PRO A 704 -6.48 7.53 -47.33
C PRO A 704 -5.12 8.01 -47.86
N ALA A 705 -4.05 7.71 -47.15
CA ALA A 705 -2.70 8.05 -47.54
C ALA A 705 -2.34 7.42 -48.91
N GLU A 706 -1.60 8.15 -49.72
CA GLU A 706 -1.14 7.69 -51.06
C GLU A 706 -2.28 7.22 -51.97
N SER A 707 -3.50 7.71 -51.76
CA SER A 707 -4.69 7.36 -52.55
C SER A 707 -4.96 8.36 -53.66
N VAL A 708 -5.75 7.93 -54.66
CA VAL A 708 -6.19 8.75 -55.78
C VAL A 708 -7.57 9.37 -55.53
N GLU A 709 -7.91 10.44 -56.23
CA GLU A 709 -9.13 11.23 -56.04
C GLU A 709 -10.41 10.38 -56.02
N GLU A 710 -10.46 9.31 -56.85
CA GLU A 710 -11.64 8.43 -56.94
C GLU A 710 -11.91 7.65 -55.64
N GLN A 711 -10.94 7.55 -54.76
CA GLN A 711 -11.04 6.89 -53.45
C GLN A 711 -11.44 7.84 -52.31
N TRP A 712 -11.51 9.15 -52.61
CA TRP A 712 -11.76 10.15 -51.57
C TRP A 712 -13.26 10.37 -51.34
N SER A 713 -13.65 10.50 -50.11
CA SER A 713 -15.01 10.81 -49.71
C SER A 713 -15.12 12.26 -49.19
N LEU A 714 -14.80 13.23 -50.09
CA LEU A 714 -14.77 14.65 -49.75
C LEU A 714 -16.11 15.19 -49.19
N PRO A 715 -17.31 14.83 -49.75
CA PRO A 715 -18.59 15.31 -49.22
C PRO A 715 -18.83 14.87 -47.78
N ALA A 716 -18.37 13.67 -47.40
CA ALA A 716 -18.48 13.18 -46.04
C ALA A 716 -17.50 13.91 -45.10
N LEU A 717 -16.26 14.14 -45.55
CA LEU A 717 -15.25 14.91 -44.81
C LEU A 717 -15.74 16.36 -44.57
N GLU A 718 -16.25 17.07 -45.59
CA GLU A 718 -16.79 18.42 -45.44
C GLU A 718 -17.92 18.47 -44.41
N ARG A 719 -18.82 17.48 -44.41
CA ARG A 719 -19.91 17.38 -43.45
C ARG A 719 -19.43 17.18 -42.04
N VAL A 720 -18.51 16.23 -41.81
CA VAL A 720 -17.94 15.97 -40.48
C VAL A 720 -17.19 17.19 -39.96
N LEU A 721 -16.39 17.86 -40.79
CA LEU A 721 -15.68 19.07 -40.40
C LEU A 721 -16.65 20.20 -40.03
N ALA A 722 -17.78 20.36 -40.75
CA ALA A 722 -18.79 21.39 -40.47
C ALA A 722 -19.64 21.06 -39.23
N ASP A 723 -20.16 19.84 -39.15
CA ASP A 723 -21.14 19.46 -38.11
C ASP A 723 -20.45 19.22 -36.74
N GLU A 724 -19.29 18.58 -36.73
CA GLU A 724 -18.64 18.22 -35.49
C GLU A 724 -17.56 19.20 -35.02
N TRP A 725 -16.87 19.88 -35.97
CA TRP A 725 -15.69 20.70 -35.71
C TRP A 725 -15.88 22.16 -35.96
N GLN A 726 -17.06 22.55 -36.49
CA GLN A 726 -17.41 23.93 -36.86
C GLN A 726 -16.44 24.56 -37.90
N ILE A 727 -15.85 23.72 -38.76
CA ILE A 727 -14.93 24.12 -39.82
C ILE A 727 -15.65 23.98 -41.15
N THR A 728 -15.83 25.08 -41.86
CA THR A 728 -16.45 25.08 -43.19
C THR A 728 -15.37 25.27 -44.25
N LEU A 729 -15.11 24.22 -45.02
CA LEU A 729 -14.12 24.21 -46.10
C LEU A 729 -14.76 23.64 -47.36
N PRO A 730 -14.70 24.36 -48.53
CA PRO A 730 -15.22 23.84 -49.77
C PRO A 730 -14.19 22.98 -50.53
N LEU A 731 -13.84 21.79 -49.95
CA LEU A 731 -12.79 20.91 -50.48
C LEU A 731 -13.12 20.36 -51.87
N GLN A 732 -14.39 20.00 -52.14
CA GLN A 732 -14.85 19.55 -53.47
C GLN A 732 -14.62 20.61 -54.52
N HIS A 733 -14.89 21.86 -54.22
CA HIS A 733 -14.69 22.98 -55.16
C HIS A 733 -13.21 23.21 -55.42
N GLN A 734 -12.35 23.07 -54.40
CA GLN A 734 -10.90 23.21 -54.54
C GLN A 734 -10.29 22.13 -55.41
N VAL A 735 -10.69 20.86 -55.21
CA VAL A 735 -10.22 19.71 -56.00
C VAL A 735 -10.69 19.88 -57.46
N SER A 736 -11.95 20.29 -57.69
CA SER A 736 -12.48 20.49 -59.04
C SER A 736 -11.81 21.65 -59.80
N ALA A 737 -11.26 22.65 -59.10
CA ALA A 737 -10.63 23.83 -59.67
C ALA A 737 -9.11 23.65 -59.96
N ALA A 738 -8.46 22.64 -59.41
CA ALA A 738 -7.02 22.41 -59.47
C ALA A 738 -6.70 21.25 -60.44
N SER A 739 -5.57 21.32 -61.17
CA SER A 739 -5.19 20.32 -62.16
C SER A 739 -4.45 19.10 -61.61
N ALA A 740 -4.00 19.13 -60.32
CA ALA A 740 -3.40 17.99 -59.61
C ALA A 740 -3.35 18.33 -58.13
N ILE A 741 -4.16 17.67 -57.34
CA ILE A 741 -4.14 17.77 -55.86
C ILE A 741 -3.78 16.38 -55.29
N THR A 742 -2.94 16.36 -54.30
CA THR A 742 -2.58 15.13 -53.60
C THR A 742 -3.38 15.02 -52.31
N ASP A 743 -3.43 13.81 -51.72
CA ASP A 743 -4.00 13.55 -50.44
C ASP A 743 -3.32 14.39 -49.34
N GLN A 744 -2.02 14.70 -49.51
CA GLN A 744 -1.27 15.57 -48.60
C GLN A 744 -1.70 17.03 -48.71
N ASP A 745 -2.02 17.51 -49.90
CA ASP A 745 -2.50 18.89 -50.07
C ASP A 745 -3.86 19.11 -49.40
N ILE A 746 -4.75 18.11 -49.40
CA ILE A 746 -6.01 18.13 -48.64
C ILE A 746 -5.74 18.20 -47.14
N LEU A 747 -4.85 17.34 -46.63
CA LEU A 747 -4.47 17.33 -45.22
C LEU A 747 -3.88 18.68 -44.80
N ASP A 748 -2.94 19.22 -45.56
CA ASP A 748 -2.30 20.51 -45.25
C ASP A 748 -3.28 21.68 -45.30
N THR A 749 -4.29 21.63 -46.20
CA THR A 749 -5.35 22.61 -46.26
C THR A 749 -6.24 22.58 -45.03
N VAL A 750 -6.65 21.40 -44.58
CA VAL A 750 -7.48 21.25 -43.40
C VAL A 750 -6.68 21.69 -42.15
N ARG A 751 -5.43 21.28 -42.02
CA ARG A 751 -4.56 21.67 -40.88
C ARG A 751 -4.35 23.19 -40.85
N THR A 752 -4.02 23.80 -41.96
CA THR A 752 -3.77 25.24 -42.02
C THR A 752 -5.02 26.03 -41.63
N HIS A 753 -6.18 25.61 -42.11
CA HIS A 753 -7.42 26.28 -41.75
C HIS A 753 -7.80 26.07 -40.28
N ALA A 754 -7.66 24.85 -39.76
CA ALA A 754 -7.89 24.56 -38.35
C ALA A 754 -6.98 25.38 -37.45
N ASN A 755 -5.69 25.52 -37.82
CA ASN A 755 -4.76 26.37 -37.09
C ASN A 755 -5.16 27.84 -37.11
N THR A 756 -5.57 28.35 -38.29
CA THR A 756 -6.03 29.76 -38.41
C THR A 756 -7.26 30.04 -37.55
N VAL A 757 -8.27 29.16 -37.57
CA VAL A 757 -9.48 29.30 -36.74
C VAL A 757 -9.16 29.29 -35.28
N PHE A 758 -8.22 28.46 -34.88
CA PHE A 758 -7.78 28.38 -33.50
C PHE A 758 -6.98 29.63 -33.07
N ASP A 759 -6.01 30.08 -33.87
CA ASP A 759 -5.18 31.25 -33.60
C ASP A 759 -6.00 32.52 -33.49
N ASP A 760 -7.02 32.67 -34.34
CA ASP A 760 -7.97 33.78 -34.27
C ASP A 760 -8.74 33.77 -32.95
N LYS A 761 -9.11 32.59 -32.44
CA LYS A 761 -9.78 32.43 -31.13
C LYS A 761 -8.85 32.83 -30.00
N VAL A 762 -7.60 32.34 -30.01
CA VAL A 762 -6.58 32.69 -29.00
C VAL A 762 -6.33 34.21 -28.99
N ALA A 763 -6.27 34.84 -30.18
CA ALA A 763 -6.08 36.28 -30.30
C ALA A 763 -7.24 37.10 -29.69
N LEU A 764 -8.47 36.59 -29.77
CA LEU A 764 -9.64 37.25 -29.16
C LEU A 764 -9.61 37.22 -27.61
N VAL A 765 -9.16 36.12 -27.05
CA VAL A 765 -9.16 35.88 -25.56
C VAL A 765 -7.90 36.42 -24.92
N GLY A 766 -6.78 36.42 -25.61
CA GLY A 766 -5.43 36.70 -25.11
C GLY A 766 -4.72 35.42 -24.66
N PRO A 767 -3.41 35.32 -25.00
CA PRO A 767 -2.66 34.07 -24.87
C PRO A 767 -2.53 33.58 -23.42
N GLU A 768 -2.33 34.48 -22.45
CA GLU A 768 -2.10 34.10 -21.06
C GLU A 768 -3.31 33.39 -20.42
N ASN A 769 -4.51 33.95 -20.58
CA ASN A 769 -5.74 33.39 -20.01
C ASN A 769 -6.19 32.15 -20.79
N PHE A 770 -5.91 32.09 -22.08
CA PHE A 770 -6.22 30.92 -22.90
C PHE A 770 -5.32 29.73 -22.53
N THR A 771 -4.03 29.95 -22.23
CA THR A 771 -3.11 28.92 -21.75
C THR A 771 -3.56 28.29 -20.42
N GLN A 772 -4.14 29.06 -19.50
CA GLN A 772 -4.72 28.52 -18.28
C GLN A 772 -5.93 27.60 -18.56
N PHE A 773 -6.80 28.05 -19.47
CA PHE A 773 -7.94 27.23 -19.92
C PHE A 773 -7.47 25.94 -20.63
N GLU A 774 -6.49 26.04 -21.54
CA GLU A 774 -5.87 24.88 -22.20
C GLU A 774 -5.32 23.88 -21.19
N ARG A 775 -4.62 24.37 -20.14
CA ARG A 775 -4.08 23.53 -19.06
C ARG A 775 -5.18 22.79 -18.34
N MET A 776 -6.25 23.46 -17.94
CA MET A 776 -7.37 22.84 -17.24
C MET A 776 -8.06 21.79 -18.10
N VAL A 777 -8.32 22.07 -19.37
CA VAL A 777 -8.92 21.11 -20.31
C VAL A 777 -8.05 19.89 -20.47
N LEU A 778 -6.73 20.07 -20.67
CA LEU A 778 -5.77 18.96 -20.79
C LEU A 778 -5.75 18.09 -19.55
N LEU A 779 -5.59 18.69 -18.38
CA LEU A 779 -5.51 17.95 -17.11
C LEU A 779 -6.81 17.19 -16.85
N GLN A 780 -7.96 17.83 -17.04
CA GLN A 780 -9.26 17.21 -16.79
C GLN A 780 -9.53 16.04 -17.75
N SER A 781 -9.20 16.21 -19.04
CA SER A 781 -9.37 15.15 -20.03
C SER A 781 -8.44 13.98 -19.74
N ILE A 782 -7.17 14.24 -19.40
CA ILE A 782 -6.22 13.19 -18.98
C ILE A 782 -6.75 12.44 -17.75
N ASP A 783 -7.18 13.16 -16.72
CA ASP A 783 -7.62 12.55 -15.45
C ASP A 783 -8.90 11.72 -15.64
N SER A 784 -9.86 12.19 -16.45
CA SER A 784 -11.09 11.46 -16.74
C SER A 784 -10.80 10.18 -17.52
N ASN A 785 -10.09 10.30 -18.63
CA ASN A 785 -9.77 9.15 -19.48
C ASN A 785 -8.83 8.16 -18.78
N TRP A 786 -7.93 8.64 -17.91
CA TRP A 786 -7.06 7.77 -17.10
C TRP A 786 -7.85 6.94 -16.08
N ARG A 787 -8.86 7.52 -15.42
CA ARG A 787 -9.74 6.78 -14.49
C ARG A 787 -10.51 5.67 -15.20
N ASP A 788 -11.08 5.99 -16.37
CA ASP A 788 -11.81 5.01 -17.19
C ASP A 788 -10.89 3.91 -17.67
N HIS A 789 -9.66 4.26 -18.03
CA HIS A 789 -8.63 3.31 -18.43
C HIS A 789 -8.23 2.38 -17.28
N LEU A 790 -8.04 2.89 -16.05
CA LEU A 790 -7.77 2.06 -14.88
C LEU A 790 -8.90 1.06 -14.63
N SER A 791 -10.15 1.48 -14.73
CA SER A 791 -11.31 0.58 -14.63
C SER A 791 -11.29 -0.49 -15.72
N SER A 792 -10.97 -0.11 -16.96
CA SER A 792 -10.85 -1.05 -18.08
C SER A 792 -9.74 -2.08 -17.88
N LEU A 793 -8.60 -1.66 -17.32
CA LEU A 793 -7.49 -2.57 -16.97
C LEU A 793 -7.88 -3.55 -15.86
N ASP A 794 -8.64 -3.10 -14.86
CA ASP A 794 -9.13 -3.98 -13.80
C ASP A 794 -10.09 -5.03 -14.35
N TYR A 795 -11.02 -4.65 -15.23
CA TYR A 795 -11.91 -5.60 -15.92
C TYR A 795 -11.14 -6.58 -16.82
N LEU A 796 -10.15 -6.07 -17.57
CA LEU A 796 -9.29 -6.91 -18.41
C LEU A 796 -8.55 -7.95 -17.54
N ARG A 797 -8.00 -7.55 -16.40
CA ARG A 797 -7.28 -8.44 -15.46
C ARG A 797 -8.16 -9.55 -14.94
N GLN A 798 -9.41 -9.26 -14.60
CA GLN A 798 -10.38 -10.27 -14.14
C GLN A 798 -10.72 -11.29 -15.22
N GLY A 799 -10.91 -10.83 -16.48
CA GLY A 799 -11.29 -11.68 -17.61
C GLY A 799 -10.13 -12.40 -18.31
N ILE A 800 -8.88 -12.01 -18.07
CA ILE A 800 -7.73 -12.49 -18.88
C ILE A 800 -7.44 -13.98 -18.73
N HIS A 801 -7.81 -14.59 -17.61
CA HIS A 801 -7.62 -16.03 -17.38
C HIS A 801 -8.39 -16.89 -18.39
N LEU A 802 -9.49 -16.40 -18.90
CA LEU A 802 -10.31 -17.07 -19.93
C LEU A 802 -9.54 -17.25 -21.25
N ARG A 803 -8.54 -16.40 -21.53
CA ARG A 803 -7.66 -16.55 -22.73
C ARG A 803 -6.82 -17.82 -22.67
N GLY A 804 -6.60 -18.40 -21.47
CA GLY A 804 -5.91 -19.69 -21.29
C GLY A 804 -6.62 -20.85 -21.96
N TYR A 805 -7.96 -20.84 -22.01
CA TYR A 805 -8.74 -21.86 -22.72
C TYR A 805 -8.49 -21.86 -24.23
N ALA A 806 -8.14 -20.72 -24.82
CA ALA A 806 -7.74 -20.58 -26.22
C ALA A 806 -6.23 -20.88 -26.45
N GLN A 807 -5.55 -21.54 -25.51
CA GLN A 807 -4.12 -21.88 -25.54
C GLN A 807 -3.19 -20.66 -25.67
N LYS A 808 -3.68 -19.48 -25.30
CA LYS A 808 -2.88 -18.25 -25.24
C LYS A 808 -2.30 -18.06 -23.85
N GLN A 809 -1.14 -17.39 -23.76
CA GLN A 809 -0.55 -17.06 -22.45
C GLN A 809 -1.23 -15.81 -21.87
N PRO A 810 -1.98 -15.92 -20.74
CA PRO A 810 -2.76 -14.80 -20.22
C PRO A 810 -1.95 -13.52 -19.97
N LYS A 811 -0.71 -13.65 -19.49
CA LYS A 811 0.16 -12.49 -19.25
C LYS A 811 0.55 -11.74 -20.53
N GLN A 812 0.84 -12.45 -21.61
CA GLN A 812 1.21 -11.84 -22.89
C GLN A 812 0.00 -11.16 -23.53
N GLU A 813 -1.17 -11.82 -23.47
CA GLU A 813 -2.42 -11.24 -23.96
C GLU A 813 -2.82 -10.00 -23.13
N TYR A 814 -2.70 -10.06 -21.81
CA TYR A 814 -2.93 -8.88 -20.96
C TYR A 814 -2.04 -7.71 -21.36
N LYS A 815 -0.75 -7.94 -21.53
CA LYS A 815 0.19 -6.89 -21.94
C LYS A 815 -0.17 -6.29 -23.30
N ARG A 816 -0.55 -7.12 -24.26
CA ARG A 816 -0.95 -6.68 -25.61
C ARG A 816 -2.26 -5.87 -25.56
N GLU A 817 -3.31 -6.42 -24.92
CA GLU A 817 -4.61 -5.76 -24.84
C GLU A 817 -4.55 -4.46 -24.00
N ALA A 818 -3.79 -4.45 -22.91
CA ALA A 818 -3.55 -3.24 -22.13
C ALA A 818 -2.84 -2.14 -22.91
N PHE A 819 -1.91 -2.51 -23.81
CA PHE A 819 -1.25 -1.55 -24.68
C PHE A 819 -2.22 -0.97 -25.73
N GLU A 820 -3.09 -1.80 -26.31
CA GLU A 820 -4.13 -1.36 -27.23
C GLU A 820 -5.13 -0.41 -26.55
N LEU A 821 -5.59 -0.74 -25.33
CA LEU A 821 -6.47 0.13 -24.53
C LEU A 821 -5.80 1.47 -24.19
N PHE A 822 -4.50 1.45 -23.88
CA PHE A 822 -3.75 2.67 -23.60
C PHE A 822 -3.63 3.58 -24.85
N GLY A 823 -3.40 3.01 -26.02
CA GLY A 823 -3.42 3.74 -27.29
C GLY A 823 -4.77 4.40 -27.53
N GLN A 824 -5.86 3.66 -27.35
CA GLN A 824 -7.24 4.19 -27.49
C GLN A 824 -7.52 5.33 -26.51
N MET A 825 -7.05 5.21 -25.24
CA MET A 825 -7.17 6.28 -24.24
C MET A 825 -6.43 7.56 -24.68
N LEU A 826 -5.20 7.44 -25.19
CA LEU A 826 -4.44 8.60 -25.67
C LEU A 826 -5.12 9.27 -26.87
N ASP A 827 -5.69 8.48 -27.79
CA ASP A 827 -6.47 9.01 -28.92
C ASP A 827 -7.76 9.68 -28.44
N ALA A 828 -8.43 9.14 -27.43
CA ALA A 828 -9.60 9.76 -26.81
C ALA A 828 -9.26 11.12 -26.19
N VAL A 829 -8.18 11.22 -25.42
CA VAL A 829 -7.68 12.50 -24.86
C VAL A 829 -7.37 13.49 -25.99
N LYS A 830 -6.66 13.08 -27.03
CA LYS A 830 -6.33 13.93 -28.18
C LYS A 830 -7.59 14.50 -28.84
N ASN A 831 -8.57 13.65 -29.08
CA ASN A 831 -9.82 14.05 -29.77
C ASN A 831 -10.69 14.93 -28.86
N GLU A 832 -10.84 14.59 -27.57
CA GLU A 832 -11.64 15.34 -26.61
C GLU A 832 -11.08 16.74 -26.37
N VAL A 833 -9.77 16.84 -26.10
CA VAL A 833 -9.10 18.14 -25.91
C VAL A 833 -9.23 19.01 -27.17
N THR A 834 -8.93 18.45 -28.33
CA THR A 834 -9.05 19.19 -29.62
C THR A 834 -10.49 19.63 -29.83
N LYS A 835 -11.48 18.78 -29.59
CA LYS A 835 -12.90 19.09 -29.78
C LYS A 835 -13.35 20.21 -28.85
N ILE A 836 -13.05 20.13 -27.56
CA ILE A 836 -13.41 21.19 -26.59
C ILE A 836 -12.77 22.51 -27.00
N LEU A 837 -11.48 22.54 -27.28
CA LEU A 837 -10.76 23.78 -27.60
C LEU A 837 -11.19 24.36 -28.95
N MET A 838 -11.57 23.54 -29.93
CA MET A 838 -12.06 24.01 -31.24
C MET A 838 -13.52 24.47 -31.19
N THR A 839 -14.39 23.85 -30.37
CA THR A 839 -15.82 24.13 -30.38
C THR A 839 -16.27 25.14 -29.32
N VAL A 840 -15.45 25.35 -28.26
CA VAL A 840 -15.81 26.29 -27.20
C VAL A 840 -16.01 27.72 -27.74
N ARG A 841 -17.10 28.37 -27.33
CA ARG A 841 -17.43 29.74 -27.70
C ARG A 841 -17.09 30.70 -26.57
N ILE A 842 -15.83 31.09 -26.49
CA ILE A 842 -15.33 32.08 -25.53
C ILE A 842 -15.10 33.37 -26.30
N GLN A 843 -15.70 34.48 -25.86
CA GLN A 843 -15.64 35.78 -26.52
C GLN A 843 -14.91 36.83 -25.69
N SER A 844 -14.56 36.52 -24.43
CA SER A 844 -13.86 37.46 -23.56
C SER A 844 -12.90 36.75 -22.60
N ASN A 845 -11.92 37.50 -22.08
CA ASN A 845 -11.00 37.05 -21.05
C ASN A 845 -11.71 36.60 -19.76
N GLU A 846 -12.81 37.28 -19.39
CA GLU A 846 -13.57 36.95 -18.18
C GLU A 846 -14.28 35.61 -18.33
N GLU A 847 -14.83 35.31 -19.51
CA GLU A 847 -15.47 34.02 -19.79
C GLU A 847 -14.46 32.87 -19.80
N ALA A 848 -13.23 33.07 -20.30
CA ALA A 848 -12.18 32.06 -20.24
C ALA A 848 -11.76 31.75 -18.81
N ALA A 849 -11.59 32.78 -18.00
CA ALA A 849 -11.23 32.63 -16.58
C ALA A 849 -12.38 31.96 -15.79
N GLN A 850 -13.64 32.30 -16.07
CA GLN A 850 -14.79 31.66 -15.46
C GLN A 850 -14.91 30.19 -15.87
N ALA A 851 -14.70 29.86 -17.15
CA ALA A 851 -14.74 28.50 -17.64
C ALA A 851 -13.62 27.63 -17.00
N ALA A 852 -12.42 28.19 -16.85
CA ALA A 852 -11.34 27.52 -16.15
C ALA A 852 -11.68 27.27 -14.69
N ALA A 853 -12.21 28.28 -13.98
CA ALA A 853 -12.63 28.16 -12.59
C ALA A 853 -13.81 27.18 -12.39
N GLU A 854 -14.75 27.13 -13.34
CA GLU A 854 -15.85 26.14 -13.31
C GLU A 854 -15.34 24.70 -13.50
N LEU A 855 -14.36 24.49 -14.40
CA LEU A 855 -13.71 23.20 -14.59
C LEU A 855 -12.95 22.78 -13.32
N GLU A 856 -12.21 23.70 -12.71
CA GLU A 856 -11.50 23.47 -11.45
C GLU A 856 -12.48 23.10 -10.31
N ASN A 857 -13.52 23.90 -10.11
CA ASN A 857 -14.57 23.62 -9.13
C ASN A 857 -15.29 22.28 -9.38
N ARG A 858 -15.45 21.88 -10.64
CA ARG A 858 -16.03 20.57 -10.99
C ARG A 858 -15.09 19.42 -10.65
N ALA A 859 -13.80 19.61 -10.88
CA ALA A 859 -12.77 18.65 -10.53
C ALA A 859 -12.61 18.48 -9.01
N GLU A 860 -12.74 19.58 -8.23
CA GLU A 860 -12.69 19.55 -6.76
C GLU A 860 -13.97 18.97 -6.13
N ARG A 861 -15.09 18.91 -6.83
CA ARG A 861 -16.38 18.36 -6.33
C ARG A 861 -16.45 16.85 -6.28
N ILE A 862 -15.34 16.15 -6.35
CA ILE A 862 -15.34 14.70 -6.11
C ILE A 862 -15.71 14.47 -4.65
N SER A 863 -16.95 14.04 -4.42
CA SER A 863 -17.46 13.74 -3.08
C SER A 863 -17.13 12.29 -2.70
N ASN A 864 -17.06 12.03 -1.39
CA ASN A 864 -16.85 10.70 -0.82
C ASN A 864 -15.53 10.03 -1.26
N VAL A 865 -14.42 10.78 -1.17
CA VAL A 865 -13.09 10.20 -1.41
C VAL A 865 -12.77 9.20 -0.29
N THR A 866 -12.39 8.00 -0.69
CA THR A 866 -11.98 6.94 0.22
C THR A 866 -10.55 6.52 -0.08
N TYR A 867 -9.79 6.26 0.98
CA TYR A 867 -8.42 5.79 0.93
C TYR A 867 -8.38 4.34 1.37
N SER A 868 -7.92 3.46 0.51
CA SER A 868 -7.76 2.03 0.84
C SER A 868 -6.29 1.68 0.90
N ALA A 869 -5.87 1.14 2.03
CA ALA A 869 -4.50 0.69 2.27
C ALA A 869 -4.51 -0.72 2.88
N PRO A 870 -3.48 -1.53 2.61
CA PRO A 870 -3.30 -2.79 3.31
C PRO A 870 -2.90 -2.53 4.77
N THR A 871 -3.44 -3.36 5.67
CA THR A 871 -3.03 -3.40 7.07
C THR A 871 -1.86 -4.37 7.25
N GLU A 872 -1.21 -4.31 8.42
CA GLU A 872 -0.17 -5.27 8.82
C GLU A 872 -0.65 -6.74 8.81
N THR A 873 -1.95 -6.98 8.91
CA THR A 873 -2.56 -8.31 8.83
C THR A 873 -2.82 -8.75 7.40
N GLY A 874 -2.61 -7.87 6.41
CA GLY A 874 -2.92 -8.10 4.99
C GLY A 874 -4.40 -7.91 4.64
N GLU A 875 -5.20 -7.42 5.56
CA GLU A 875 -6.56 -6.94 5.30
C GLU A 875 -6.50 -5.54 4.68
N VAL A 876 -7.53 -5.14 3.97
CA VAL A 876 -7.64 -3.79 3.41
C VAL A 876 -8.44 -2.92 4.37
N GLU A 877 -7.83 -1.87 4.87
CA GLU A 877 -8.51 -0.83 5.62
C GLU A 877 -8.94 0.28 4.66
N THR A 878 -10.19 0.69 4.75
CA THR A 878 -10.73 1.80 3.95
C THR A 878 -11.09 2.94 4.90
N LEU A 879 -10.42 4.07 4.72
CA LEU A 879 -10.67 5.30 5.47
C LEU A 879 -11.49 6.24 4.59
N VAL A 880 -12.55 6.82 5.16
CA VAL A 880 -13.34 7.88 4.50
C VAL A 880 -12.76 9.22 4.90
N ASP A 881 -12.54 10.10 3.95
CA ASP A 881 -12.08 11.46 4.23
C ASP A 881 -13.19 12.26 4.93
N GLU A 882 -13.04 12.48 6.23
CA GLU A 882 -14.02 13.23 7.04
C GLU A 882 -14.16 14.69 6.59
N ALA A 883 -13.16 15.25 5.92
CA ALA A 883 -13.22 16.62 5.40
C ALA A 883 -14.21 16.72 4.23
N THR A 884 -14.34 15.68 3.39
CA THR A 884 -15.32 15.63 2.30
C THR A 884 -16.75 15.40 2.82
N VAL A 885 -16.91 14.70 3.93
CA VAL A 885 -18.24 14.52 4.57
C VAL A 885 -18.77 15.84 5.13
N GLN A 886 -17.91 16.71 5.66
CA GLN A 886 -18.31 18.04 6.15
C GLN A 886 -18.70 19.02 5.01
N ALA A 887 -18.13 18.87 3.82
CA ALA A 887 -18.48 19.67 2.65
C ALA A 887 -19.83 19.29 2.05
N ALA A 888 -20.31 18.06 2.25
CA ALA A 888 -21.61 17.59 1.78
C ALA A 888 -22.80 18.02 2.64
N VAL A 889 -22.58 18.58 3.82
CA VAL A 889 -23.65 19.15 4.64
C VAL A 889 -24.06 20.51 4.04
N PRO A 890 -25.27 20.68 3.49
CA PRO A 890 -25.70 21.96 2.94
C PRO A 890 -25.53 23.04 4.02
N ARG A 891 -24.85 24.12 3.71
CA ARG A 891 -24.76 25.28 4.62
C ARG A 891 -26.15 25.83 4.83
N VAL A 892 -26.77 25.38 5.91
CA VAL A 892 -28.12 25.80 6.27
C VAL A 892 -28.02 27.21 6.83
N GLY A 893 -28.68 28.14 6.19
CA GLY A 893 -28.72 29.51 6.66
C GLY A 893 -29.38 29.60 8.06
N ARG A 894 -28.93 30.52 8.86
CA ARG A 894 -29.37 30.69 10.28
C ARG A 894 -30.91 30.75 10.45
N ASN A 895 -31.61 31.16 9.40
CA ASN A 895 -33.09 31.28 9.39
C ASN A 895 -33.80 30.15 8.63
N ASP A 896 -33.09 29.24 7.99
CA ASP A 896 -33.67 28.13 7.23
C ASP A 896 -34.23 27.03 8.17
N PRO A 897 -35.14 26.19 7.68
CA PRO A 897 -35.62 25.05 8.43
C PRO A 897 -34.49 24.12 8.81
N CYS A 898 -34.47 23.63 10.05
CA CYS A 898 -33.43 22.74 10.49
C CYS A 898 -33.49 21.38 9.76
N PRO A 899 -32.38 20.86 9.20
CA PRO A 899 -32.36 19.59 8.45
C PRO A 899 -32.77 18.36 9.26
N CYS A 900 -32.86 18.47 10.58
CA CYS A 900 -33.33 17.40 11.46
C CYS A 900 -34.82 17.10 11.40
N GLY A 901 -35.59 17.81 10.56
CA GLY A 901 -37.03 17.63 10.43
C GLY A 901 -37.88 18.16 11.61
N SER A 902 -37.28 18.90 12.55
CA SER A 902 -38.00 19.45 13.74
C SER A 902 -38.98 20.59 13.45
N GLY A 903 -39.05 21.08 12.21
CA GLY A 903 -39.86 22.24 11.82
C GLY A 903 -39.39 23.58 12.39
N LYS A 904 -38.32 23.61 13.18
CA LYS A 904 -37.73 24.82 13.78
C LYS A 904 -36.64 25.39 12.87
N LYS A 905 -36.44 26.73 12.95
CA LYS A 905 -35.31 27.37 12.27
C LYS A 905 -33.97 26.86 12.83
N TYR A 906 -32.94 26.75 11.98
CA TYR A 906 -31.62 26.20 12.36
C TYR A 906 -31.06 26.86 13.63
N LYS A 907 -31.14 28.20 13.76
CA LYS A 907 -30.73 28.95 14.96
C LYS A 907 -31.51 28.63 16.23
N GLN A 908 -32.66 27.99 16.13
CA GLN A 908 -33.52 27.61 17.27
C GLN A 908 -33.43 26.13 17.61
N CYS A 909 -32.68 25.36 16.81
CA CYS A 909 -32.49 23.95 16.97
C CYS A 909 -30.98 23.60 17.07
N HIS A 910 -30.36 23.09 16.04
CA HIS A 910 -28.94 22.67 16.05
C HIS A 910 -27.95 23.84 15.98
N GLY A 911 -28.34 24.98 15.46
CA GLY A 911 -27.54 26.22 15.46
C GLY A 911 -27.60 27.05 16.76
N LYS A 912 -28.11 26.51 17.87
CA LYS A 912 -28.27 27.20 19.15
C LYS A 912 -26.96 27.34 19.94
N LEU A 913 -25.93 26.61 19.54
CA LEU A 913 -24.60 26.56 20.18
C LEU A 913 -23.48 27.19 19.33
N ALA A 914 -23.79 27.88 18.26
CA ALA A 914 -22.86 28.64 17.43
C ALA A 914 -23.01 30.16 17.68
#